data_3d3fb96688e78c3263831c68169c2498
#
_entry.id   3d3fb96688e78c3263831c68169c2498
#
_cell.length_a   1.000
_cell.length_b   1.000
_cell.length_c   1.000
_cell.angle_alpha   90.00
_cell.angle_beta   90.00
_cell.angle_gamma   90.00
#
_symmetry.space_group_name_H-M   'P 1'
#
loop_
_entity.id
_entity.type
_entity.pdbx_description
1 polymer ?
#
loop_
_entity_poly.entity_id
_entity_poly.type
_entity_poly.pdbx_seq_one_letter_code
_entity_poly.pdbx_strand_id
1 'polypeptide(L)'
;AGILVTQATVDGESIDVKIDLDATTKGKFNNVGRVDEWAQMGANGIITIPSCKGATIEMAAYSNITTTTIDGQAEYTSGKVISQTIASSAETVNIVIGDGSYYSYLKITLPVIASEPAGKTFNNEAANVVFAMNDINNASANTTVPTDAFSTIAFDYPADLSLVGNLEITKADGTPSDIKGLKIGNDSGKKETEINWFVRPAAGLTFTPTKVSGYVNRCGTDVENGIVISAHKANGEVVALGTYTAWRQGKVSSKQPYDKTAIHQFEITLTAEQQAALAGTDGFYLTSTIGVNPGKQAVFGPVTIEGTVNGTLVAVNKYKLSVVTNPEGIADITVYPKSDEYQENDEVTLTAADKFGYNFVNWTDKNGTVLSTESKFKYTVTEDQTLTANYKKVNTYALDVNVEGGAKDYMVTLSPAPEMVDGKKMYEEGTEVTLTATGNDIIDFNNWSNGETTAEIKTTMNADQAFTATFSSKDYIVAWDFYQEGKEGRTADFAAADNDAVQLVLRDAEGNSYGWLDKSNTAGGYEGKNAAVNWTKTTTKALGETYWQTKFNATAFTNIKVKSSMLYNYNAYETYNVEYSLDGEKWTQVGAIAMPGAKAWTAGEFTLPADANNQAAVYVRWIADKTSSVKGTTGTNDGIALAQIYITGTAKLFDDGTAPVLQSQVPAIGATNASANGKIVLTFDEKVKLTESAKATLNGQELTSTVSGKTITFAYKGLSYATEYTFALAAGSVADLTDNAIQSDITFSFTTKEKPAVAKALYDFIVPTNGTFTEALAAAAKRADTSKRFRIFIKQGDYKIPANPNSMVTGIDGKQYPSATTYMNTPNVSIIGE
;
A
#
# COMPACT_ATOMS: atom_id res chain seq x y z
N ALA A 1 -52.48 15.56 -1.08
CA ALA A 1 -51.87 15.72 0.22
C ALA A 1 -51.47 14.35 0.76
N GLY A 2 -50.24 14.17 1.08
CA GLY A 2 -49.69 12.98 1.71
C GLY A 2 -48.98 13.40 3.00
N ILE A 3 -49.23 12.66 4.07
CA ILE A 3 -48.52 12.83 5.32
C ILE A 3 -47.45 11.73 5.33
N LEU A 4 -46.19 12.11 5.32
CA LEU A 4 -45.10 11.21 5.60
C LEU A 4 -44.90 11.22 7.10
N VAL A 5 -45.06 10.06 7.72
CA VAL A 5 -44.72 9.88 9.15
C VAL A 5 -43.35 9.20 9.17
N THR A 6 -42.39 9.83 9.77
CA THR A 6 -41.09 9.23 10.05
C THR A 6 -40.84 9.30 11.56
N GLN A 7 -39.98 8.45 12.05
CA GLN A 7 -39.64 8.47 13.47
C GLN A 7 -38.27 9.13 13.65
N ALA A 8 -38.18 10.06 14.55
CA ALA A 8 -36.92 10.59 15.05
C ALA A 8 -36.75 10.12 16.50
N THR A 9 -35.52 9.77 16.86
CA THR A 9 -35.18 9.44 18.22
C THR A 9 -34.64 10.68 18.92
N VAL A 10 -35.37 11.17 19.94
CA VAL A 10 -34.94 12.29 20.77
C VAL A 10 -34.90 11.79 22.19
N ASP A 11 -33.77 11.93 22.88
CA ASP A 11 -33.53 11.47 24.25
C ASP A 11 -33.88 9.97 24.49
N GLY A 12 -33.63 9.15 23.49
CA GLY A 12 -33.91 7.70 23.54
C GLY A 12 -35.39 7.32 23.32
N GLU A 13 -36.28 8.29 23.20
CA GLU A 13 -37.70 8.04 22.85
C GLU A 13 -37.93 8.26 21.35
N SER A 14 -38.72 7.35 20.76
CA SER A 14 -39.13 7.47 19.36
C SER A 14 -40.30 8.39 19.24
N ILE A 15 -40.15 9.52 18.54
CA ILE A 15 -41.22 10.48 18.30
C ILE A 15 -41.61 10.43 16.84
N ASP A 16 -42.93 10.42 16.59
CA ASP A 16 -43.47 10.52 15.24
C ASP A 16 -43.30 11.94 14.72
N VAL A 17 -42.49 12.12 13.70
CA VAL A 17 -42.35 13.37 12.95
C VAL A 17 -43.28 13.35 11.76
N LYS A 18 -44.28 14.20 11.76
CA LYS A 18 -45.20 14.34 10.65
C LYS A 18 -44.71 15.41 9.69
N ILE A 19 -44.40 14.98 8.47
CA ILE A 19 -44.09 15.89 7.36
C ILE A 19 -45.34 15.97 6.51
N ASP A 20 -46.00 17.13 6.49
CA ASP A 20 -47.20 17.34 5.64
C ASP A 20 -46.77 17.86 4.28
N LEU A 21 -47.16 17.11 3.28
CA LEU A 21 -46.89 17.39 1.88
C LEU A 21 -48.17 17.89 1.25
N ASP A 22 -48.41 19.20 1.29
CA ASP A 22 -49.60 19.79 0.65
C ASP A 22 -49.47 19.79 -0.89
N ALA A 23 -50.19 18.88 -1.48
CA ALA A 23 -50.33 18.76 -2.96
C ALA A 23 -51.47 19.58 -3.54
N THR A 24 -52.17 20.38 -2.75
CA THR A 24 -53.32 21.14 -3.24
C THR A 24 -52.95 22.30 -4.14
N THR A 25 -51.73 22.77 -4.05
CA THR A 25 -51.14 23.81 -4.92
C THR A 25 -50.29 23.20 -6.02
N LYS A 26 -50.91 22.57 -7.01
CA LYS A 26 -50.34 22.20 -8.32
C LYS A 26 -48.97 21.45 -8.34
N GLY A 27 -48.50 20.93 -7.26
CA GLY A 27 -47.29 20.08 -7.19
C GLY A 27 -47.68 18.62 -7.39
N LYS A 28 -47.02 17.90 -8.30
CA LYS A 28 -47.11 16.45 -8.39
C LYS A 28 -45.84 15.85 -7.86
N PHE A 29 -45.95 15.00 -6.83
CA PHE A 29 -44.90 14.03 -6.56
C PHE A 29 -44.95 12.99 -7.66
N ASN A 30 -44.07 13.09 -8.63
CA ASN A 30 -43.89 12.04 -9.61
C ASN A 30 -42.71 11.20 -9.15
N ASN A 31 -43.01 9.99 -8.75
CA ASN A 31 -41.97 8.99 -8.58
C ASN A 31 -41.43 8.64 -9.97
N VAL A 32 -40.35 9.26 -10.39
CA VAL A 32 -39.65 8.89 -11.61
C VAL A 32 -38.87 7.64 -11.30
N GLY A 33 -39.43 6.48 -11.66
CA GLY A 33 -38.96 5.12 -11.37
C GLY A 33 -37.53 4.80 -11.75
N ARG A 34 -36.60 5.39 -11.06
CA ARG A 34 -35.26 4.90 -10.83
C ARG A 34 -34.93 5.14 -9.37
N VAL A 35 -35.05 4.04 -8.68
CA VAL A 35 -34.29 3.66 -7.51
C VAL A 35 -33.50 4.81 -6.86
N ASP A 36 -33.95 5.20 -5.70
CA ASP A 36 -33.18 5.65 -4.54
C ASP A 36 -32.66 7.09 -4.46
N GLU A 37 -32.81 7.97 -5.45
CA GLU A 37 -31.96 9.17 -5.36
C GLU A 37 -32.71 10.52 -5.44
N TRP A 38 -33.84 10.65 -6.11
CA TRP A 38 -34.46 11.96 -6.36
C TRP A 38 -35.97 11.97 -6.31
N ALA A 39 -36.55 12.88 -5.53
CA ALA A 39 -38.00 13.17 -5.57
C ALA A 39 -38.26 14.41 -6.46
N GLN A 40 -39.07 14.28 -7.50
CA GLN A 40 -39.52 15.42 -8.28
C GLN A 40 -40.66 16.16 -7.57
N MET A 41 -40.46 17.45 -7.35
CA MET A 41 -41.47 18.32 -6.78
C MET A 41 -41.89 19.37 -7.83
N GLY A 42 -43.22 19.59 -7.95
CA GLY A 42 -43.73 20.62 -8.83
C GLY A 42 -43.60 22.03 -8.27
N ALA A 43 -43.69 23.02 -9.16
CA ALA A 43 -43.69 24.44 -8.76
C ALA A 43 -44.80 24.75 -7.77
N ASN A 44 -44.51 25.58 -6.77
CA ASN A 44 -45.40 25.96 -5.67
C ASN A 44 -45.85 24.82 -4.75
N GLY A 45 -45.13 23.67 -4.77
CA GLY A 45 -45.33 22.63 -3.76
C GLY A 45 -44.84 23.10 -2.41
N ILE A 46 -45.55 22.74 -1.36
CA ILE A 46 -45.20 23.11 0.03
C ILE A 46 -44.92 21.83 0.81
N ILE A 47 -43.78 21.82 1.48
CA ILE A 47 -43.45 20.83 2.51
C ILE A 47 -43.53 21.53 3.85
N THR A 48 -44.46 21.10 4.70
CA THR A 48 -44.58 21.60 6.06
C THR A 48 -43.94 20.62 7.02
N ILE A 49 -42.98 21.09 7.76
CA ILE A 49 -42.25 20.30 8.75
C ILE A 49 -42.41 20.91 10.14
N PRO A 50 -42.43 20.07 11.20
CA PRO A 50 -42.22 20.58 12.54
C PRO A 50 -40.88 21.27 12.65
N SER A 51 -40.79 22.38 13.34
CA SER A 51 -39.53 23.14 13.45
C SER A 51 -39.36 23.63 14.87
N CYS A 52 -38.12 23.90 15.22
CA CYS A 52 -37.75 24.67 16.37
C CYS A 52 -36.75 25.75 15.98
N LYS A 53 -36.75 26.85 16.69
CA LYS A 53 -35.80 27.97 16.51
C LYS A 53 -34.38 27.44 16.65
N GLY A 54 -33.53 27.74 15.67
CA GLY A 54 -32.16 27.26 15.63
C GLY A 54 -31.96 25.94 14.86
N ALA A 55 -33.04 25.26 14.47
CA ALA A 55 -32.93 24.09 13.61
C ALA A 55 -32.36 24.48 12.25
N THR A 56 -31.49 23.65 11.68
CA THR A 56 -31.00 23.84 10.31
C THR A 56 -31.69 22.83 9.39
N ILE A 57 -32.27 23.35 8.33
CA ILE A 57 -32.90 22.56 7.27
C ILE A 57 -31.94 22.56 6.09
N GLU A 58 -31.62 21.38 5.62
CA GLU A 58 -30.71 21.17 4.50
C GLU A 58 -31.39 20.29 3.42
N MET A 59 -31.31 20.71 2.18
CA MET A 59 -31.82 19.97 1.03
C MET A 59 -30.82 20.01 -0.09
N ALA A 60 -30.60 18.89 -0.78
CA ALA A 60 -29.83 18.85 -2.01
C ALA A 60 -30.77 18.88 -3.22
N ALA A 61 -30.49 19.76 -4.15
CA ALA A 61 -31.30 19.97 -5.34
C ALA A 61 -30.50 19.73 -6.63
N TYR A 62 -31.13 19.14 -7.61
CA TYR A 62 -30.62 18.96 -8.98
C TYR A 62 -30.84 20.23 -9.79
N SER A 63 -30.20 20.35 -10.97
CA SER A 63 -30.21 21.53 -11.83
C SER A 63 -31.64 22.04 -12.17
N ASN A 64 -31.79 23.35 -12.38
CA ASN A 64 -32.99 24.08 -12.76
C ASN A 64 -33.94 24.54 -11.66
N ILE A 65 -33.43 24.78 -10.48
CA ILE A 65 -34.19 25.44 -9.42
C ILE A 65 -34.10 26.96 -9.63
N THR A 66 -35.21 27.63 -9.59
CA THR A 66 -35.24 29.09 -9.67
C THR A 66 -35.52 29.73 -8.30
N THR A 67 -36.32 29.17 -7.46
CA THR A 67 -36.55 29.73 -6.13
C THR A 67 -37.18 28.72 -5.19
N THR A 68 -36.49 28.31 -4.15
CA THR A 68 -37.07 27.59 -3.02
C THR A 68 -36.89 28.48 -1.78
N THR A 69 -37.96 28.64 -1.02
CA THR A 69 -37.92 29.39 0.23
C THR A 69 -38.05 28.42 1.40
N ILE A 70 -37.25 28.63 2.42
CA ILE A 70 -37.37 27.95 3.71
C ILE A 70 -37.65 29.00 4.76
N ASP A 71 -38.71 28.86 5.52
CA ASP A 71 -39.10 29.83 6.57
C ASP A 71 -39.25 31.27 5.98
N GLY A 72 -39.73 31.41 4.77
CA GLY A 72 -39.88 32.67 4.07
C GLY A 72 -38.56 33.32 3.61
N GLN A 73 -37.43 32.71 3.81
CA GLN A 73 -36.14 33.17 3.30
C GLN A 73 -35.88 32.51 1.95
N ALA A 74 -35.50 33.30 0.94
CA ALA A 74 -35.18 32.80 -0.39
C ALA A 74 -33.75 32.21 -0.40
N GLU A 75 -33.64 30.94 -0.71
CA GLU A 75 -32.40 30.23 -0.88
C GLU A 75 -32.43 29.36 -2.12
N TYR A 76 -31.43 29.49 -2.97
CA TYR A 76 -31.25 28.55 -4.08
C TYR A 76 -29.93 28.73 -4.80
N THR A 77 -29.48 27.63 -5.37
CA THR A 77 -28.58 27.62 -6.54
C THR A 77 -28.56 26.20 -7.11
N SER A 78 -28.64 26.06 -8.43
CA SER A 78 -28.59 24.75 -9.07
C SER A 78 -27.32 23.95 -8.68
N GLY A 79 -27.50 22.68 -8.33
CA GLY A 79 -26.39 21.78 -8.02
C GLY A 79 -25.73 22.01 -6.66
N LYS A 80 -26.36 22.74 -5.75
CA LYS A 80 -25.88 22.96 -4.39
C LYS A 80 -26.82 22.46 -3.32
N VAL A 81 -26.29 22.20 -2.16
CA VAL A 81 -27.04 22.00 -0.93
C VAL A 81 -27.61 23.35 -0.50
N ILE A 82 -28.92 23.40 -0.31
CA ILE A 82 -29.60 24.54 0.30
C ILE A 82 -29.60 24.31 1.79
N SER A 83 -29.09 25.25 2.57
CA SER A 83 -29.07 25.15 4.02
C SER A 83 -29.59 26.44 4.63
N GLN A 84 -30.57 26.34 5.53
CA GLN A 84 -31.20 27.47 6.21
C GLN A 84 -31.36 27.17 7.69
N THR A 85 -30.84 28.07 8.53
CA THR A 85 -31.13 28.03 9.97
C THR A 85 -32.46 28.75 10.23
N ILE A 86 -33.37 28.12 10.98
CA ILE A 86 -34.68 28.65 11.30
C ILE A 86 -34.57 29.76 12.36
N ALA A 87 -34.98 30.95 12.00
CA ALA A 87 -35.01 32.11 12.91
C ALA A 87 -36.35 32.23 13.66
N SER A 88 -37.41 31.71 13.07
CA SER A 88 -38.79 31.78 13.61
C SER A 88 -38.96 30.83 14.79
N SER A 89 -39.85 31.22 15.73
CA SER A 89 -40.31 30.37 16.82
C SER A 89 -41.64 29.67 16.49
N ALA A 90 -42.01 29.58 15.22
CA ALA A 90 -43.21 28.87 14.78
C ALA A 90 -43.11 27.36 15.03
N GLU A 91 -44.24 26.70 15.33
CA GLU A 91 -44.24 25.23 15.52
C GLU A 91 -43.98 24.47 14.24
N THR A 92 -44.18 25.10 13.09
CA THR A 92 -44.00 24.51 11.77
C THR A 92 -43.27 25.47 10.84
N VAL A 93 -42.51 24.94 9.93
CA VAL A 93 -41.81 25.67 8.85
C VAL A 93 -42.28 25.15 7.51
N ASN A 94 -42.54 26.09 6.61
CA ASN A 94 -42.87 25.78 5.22
C ASN A 94 -41.64 25.91 4.32
N ILE A 95 -41.40 24.83 3.60
CA ILE A 95 -40.44 24.83 2.46
C ILE A 95 -41.29 24.97 1.21
N VAL A 96 -41.18 26.09 0.53
CA VAL A 96 -41.97 26.39 -0.68
C VAL A 96 -41.07 26.24 -1.88
N ILE A 97 -41.43 25.32 -2.77
CA ILE A 97 -40.69 25.02 -3.97
C ILE A 97 -41.07 26.02 -5.05
N GLY A 98 -40.16 26.85 -5.50
CA GLY A 98 -40.42 27.90 -6.49
C GLY A 98 -40.70 27.34 -7.88
N ASP A 99 -39.80 26.54 -8.42
CA ASP A 99 -39.95 25.83 -9.66
C ASP A 99 -39.84 24.32 -9.46
N GLY A 100 -40.48 23.56 -10.35
CA GLY A 100 -40.40 22.10 -10.29
C GLY A 100 -38.97 21.60 -10.44
N SER A 101 -38.47 20.88 -9.45
CA SER A 101 -37.12 20.33 -9.45
C SER A 101 -37.05 18.98 -8.76
N TYR A 102 -35.87 18.40 -8.84
CA TYR A 102 -35.56 17.13 -8.19
C TYR A 102 -34.73 17.38 -6.93
N TYR A 103 -35.10 16.75 -5.83
CA TYR A 103 -34.42 16.83 -4.54
C TYR A 103 -33.98 15.44 -4.09
N SER A 104 -32.77 15.32 -3.58
CA SER A 104 -32.22 14.03 -3.16
C SER A 104 -32.46 13.72 -1.70
N TYR A 105 -32.49 14.73 -0.86
CA TYR A 105 -32.78 14.54 0.57
C TYR A 105 -33.31 15.82 1.21
N LEU A 106 -33.96 15.64 2.34
CA LEU A 106 -34.29 16.67 3.31
C LEU A 106 -33.71 16.25 4.65
N LYS A 107 -32.77 17.02 5.17
CA LYS A 107 -32.17 16.81 6.48
C LYS A 107 -32.57 17.96 7.40
N ILE A 108 -33.06 17.62 8.56
CA ILE A 108 -33.38 18.56 9.63
C ILE A 108 -32.40 18.31 10.76
N THR A 109 -31.58 19.30 11.06
CA THR A 109 -30.67 19.24 12.20
C THR A 109 -31.26 20.12 13.28
N LEU A 110 -31.69 19.51 14.37
CA LEU A 110 -32.20 20.23 15.52
C LEU A 110 -31.05 20.97 16.22
N PRO A 111 -31.28 22.18 16.74
CA PRO A 111 -30.29 22.81 17.60
C PRO A 111 -30.06 21.89 18.80
N VAL A 112 -28.80 21.67 19.12
CA VAL A 112 -28.50 21.01 20.38
C VAL A 112 -28.95 21.96 21.47
N ILE A 113 -30.08 21.64 22.09
CA ILE A 113 -30.42 22.27 23.36
C ILE A 113 -29.42 21.68 24.33
N ALA A 114 -28.40 22.47 24.66
CA ALA A 114 -27.48 22.13 25.72
C ALA A 114 -28.27 22.23 27.04
N SER A 115 -29.05 21.24 27.36
CA SER A 115 -29.67 21.02 28.65
C SER A 115 -29.66 19.54 28.96
N GLU A 116 -28.48 19.00 29.22
CA GLU A 116 -28.44 18.05 30.29
C GLU A 116 -29.16 18.68 31.49
N PRO A 117 -30.07 17.97 32.15
CA PRO A 117 -30.77 18.57 33.29
C PRO A 117 -29.72 18.90 34.36
N ALA A 118 -29.31 20.17 34.40
CA ALA A 118 -28.41 20.68 35.43
C ALA A 118 -29.13 20.41 36.79
N GLY A 119 -28.50 19.54 37.58
CA GLY A 119 -29.02 19.20 38.91
C GLY A 119 -29.44 17.74 39.13
N LYS A 120 -29.41 16.85 38.11
CA LYS A 120 -29.61 15.41 38.37
C LYS A 120 -28.43 14.87 39.21
N THR A 121 -28.74 14.27 40.37
CA THR A 121 -27.71 13.74 41.26
C THR A 121 -27.74 12.21 41.24
N PHE A 122 -26.58 11.63 41.12
CA PHE A 122 -26.32 10.19 41.19
C PHE A 122 -25.67 9.89 42.57
N ASN A 123 -26.12 8.89 43.26
CA ASN A 123 -25.63 8.51 44.57
C ASN A 123 -25.12 7.07 44.55
N ASN A 124 -23.92 6.85 44.03
CA ASN A 124 -23.32 5.54 43.79
C ASN A 124 -24.26 4.63 42.98
N GLU A 125 -24.90 5.22 41.98
CA GLU A 125 -25.81 4.49 41.12
C GLU A 125 -25.04 3.52 40.24
N ALA A 126 -25.58 2.31 40.08
CA ALA A 126 -24.96 1.31 39.19
C ALA A 126 -24.94 1.82 37.76
N ALA A 127 -23.77 1.71 37.14
CA ALA A 127 -23.56 2.17 35.77
C ALA A 127 -22.81 1.12 34.96
N ASN A 128 -23.12 1.06 33.68
CA ASN A 128 -22.35 0.27 32.73
C ASN A 128 -22.19 1.00 31.39
N VAL A 129 -21.10 0.67 30.73
CA VAL A 129 -20.79 1.08 29.36
C VAL A 129 -20.60 -0.17 28.55
N VAL A 130 -21.34 -0.31 27.45
CA VAL A 130 -21.24 -1.46 26.54
C VAL A 130 -20.75 -1.00 25.18
N PHE A 131 -19.60 -1.48 24.79
CA PHE A 131 -19.07 -1.35 23.43
C PHE A 131 -19.59 -2.54 22.62
N ALA A 132 -20.50 -2.28 21.71
CA ALA A 132 -21.28 -3.34 21.06
C ALA A 132 -20.43 -4.25 20.14
N MET A 133 -19.34 -3.76 19.57
CA MET A 133 -18.40 -4.50 18.70
C MET A 133 -19.10 -5.27 17.57
N ASN A 134 -20.21 -4.74 17.06
CA ASN A 134 -21.09 -5.42 16.10
C ASN A 134 -21.02 -4.84 14.69
N ASP A 135 -20.47 -3.65 14.51
CA ASP A 135 -20.28 -2.99 13.23
C ASP A 135 -19.07 -2.06 13.29
N ILE A 136 -18.20 -2.19 12.27
CA ILE A 136 -17.00 -1.38 12.08
C ILE A 136 -17.32 0.12 11.87
N ASN A 137 -18.46 0.41 11.23
CA ASN A 137 -18.86 1.76 10.84
C ASN A 137 -19.84 2.40 11.84
N ASN A 138 -20.29 1.66 12.85
CA ASN A 138 -21.38 2.09 13.71
C ASN A 138 -20.93 2.21 15.17
N ALA A 139 -20.22 3.30 15.48
CA ALA A 139 -19.92 3.68 16.86
C ALA A 139 -21.22 3.99 17.69
N SER A 140 -22.35 4.23 17.01
CA SER A 140 -23.63 4.54 17.64
C SER A 140 -24.34 3.36 18.31
N ALA A 141 -23.86 2.13 18.12
CA ALA A 141 -24.39 0.95 18.82
C ALA A 141 -23.87 0.80 20.24
N ASN A 142 -22.92 1.63 20.67
CA ASN A 142 -22.45 1.64 22.04
C ASN A 142 -23.55 2.20 22.96
N THR A 143 -23.73 1.59 24.13
CA THR A 143 -24.79 1.97 25.06
C THR A 143 -24.24 2.24 26.45
N THR A 144 -24.90 3.12 27.17
CA THR A 144 -24.61 3.42 28.57
C THR A 144 -25.87 3.32 29.40
N VAL A 145 -25.72 2.90 30.66
CA VAL A 145 -26.79 2.93 31.67
C VAL A 145 -26.16 3.47 32.95
N PRO A 146 -26.65 4.59 33.49
CA PRO A 146 -27.65 5.53 32.93
C PRO A 146 -27.14 6.22 31.64
N THR A 147 -28.04 6.56 30.74
CA THR A 147 -27.67 7.14 29.41
C THR A 147 -27.03 8.50 29.51
N ASP A 148 -27.34 9.27 30.53
CA ASP A 148 -26.85 10.62 30.82
C ASP A 148 -25.59 10.66 31.70
N ALA A 149 -25.12 9.50 32.14
CA ALA A 149 -23.97 9.41 33.05
C ALA A 149 -22.59 9.56 32.37
N PHE A 150 -22.52 9.46 31.04
CA PHE A 150 -21.25 9.50 30.32
C PHE A 150 -21.28 10.52 29.20
N SER A 151 -20.22 11.30 29.10
CA SER A 151 -20.07 12.31 28.04
C SER A 151 -19.47 11.77 26.77
N THR A 152 -18.56 10.81 26.87
CA THR A 152 -17.85 10.26 25.72
C THR A 152 -17.60 8.78 25.92
N ILE A 153 -18.00 7.99 24.94
CA ILE A 153 -17.63 6.59 24.79
C ILE A 153 -17.13 6.38 23.35
N ALA A 154 -15.93 5.88 23.21
CA ALA A 154 -15.30 5.69 21.90
C ALA A 154 -14.51 4.38 21.87
N PHE A 155 -14.47 3.78 20.71
CA PHE A 155 -13.66 2.59 20.41
C PHE A 155 -12.69 2.93 19.30
N ASP A 156 -11.44 2.52 19.45
CA ASP A 156 -10.38 2.76 18.49
C ASP A 156 -9.45 1.54 18.34
N TYR A 157 -8.83 1.42 17.18
CA TYR A 157 -7.86 0.39 16.87
C TYR A 157 -6.82 0.97 15.90
N PRO A 158 -5.58 0.46 15.88
CA PRO A 158 -4.55 0.92 14.97
C PRO A 158 -4.96 0.81 13.50
N ALA A 159 -4.61 1.82 12.70
CA ALA A 159 -4.99 1.91 11.29
C ALA A 159 -4.41 0.79 10.40
N ASP A 160 -3.40 0.07 10.88
CA ASP A 160 -2.79 -1.09 10.23
C ASP A 160 -3.50 -2.42 10.53
N LEU A 161 -4.62 -2.38 11.27
CA LEU A 161 -5.47 -3.54 11.49
C LEU A 161 -6.64 -3.54 10.51
N SER A 162 -6.76 -4.60 9.74
CA SER A 162 -7.93 -4.81 8.92
C SER A 162 -9.07 -5.39 9.74
N LEU A 163 -10.23 -4.75 9.70
CA LEU A 163 -11.47 -5.31 10.19
C LEU A 163 -12.07 -6.20 9.11
N VAL A 164 -12.07 -7.52 9.34
CA VAL A 164 -12.39 -8.52 8.32
C VAL A 164 -13.86 -8.95 8.33
N GLY A 165 -14.72 -8.22 9.03
CA GLY A 165 -16.18 -8.41 9.01
C GLY A 165 -16.79 -8.86 10.33
N ASN A 166 -18.12 -8.90 10.35
CA ASN A 166 -18.93 -9.33 11.50
C ASN A 166 -19.00 -10.85 11.57
N LEU A 167 -18.81 -11.41 12.75
CA LEU A 167 -18.95 -12.83 13.01
C LEU A 167 -19.98 -13.08 14.10
N GLU A 168 -20.84 -14.06 13.85
CA GLU A 168 -21.74 -14.54 14.91
C GLU A 168 -20.95 -15.27 15.99
N ILE A 169 -21.13 -14.86 17.22
CA ILE A 169 -20.60 -15.52 18.39
C ILE A 169 -21.59 -16.59 18.81
N THR A 170 -21.17 -17.84 18.90
CA THR A 170 -22.02 -18.96 19.34
C THR A 170 -21.87 -19.13 20.85
N LYS A 171 -22.93 -19.41 21.57
CA LYS A 171 -22.88 -19.68 23.03
C LYS A 171 -22.11 -20.96 23.33
N ALA A 172 -21.60 -21.08 24.55
CA ALA A 172 -20.83 -22.23 25.00
C ALA A 172 -21.59 -23.57 24.88
N ASP A 173 -22.91 -23.54 24.88
CA ASP A 173 -23.78 -24.72 24.68
C ASP A 173 -23.97 -25.08 23.18
N GLY A 174 -23.33 -24.37 22.27
CA GLY A 174 -23.42 -24.58 20.82
C GLY A 174 -24.63 -23.94 20.15
N THR A 175 -25.50 -23.24 20.90
CA THR A 175 -26.63 -22.51 20.31
C THR A 175 -26.15 -21.21 19.65
N PRO A 176 -26.75 -20.78 18.52
CA PRO A 176 -26.52 -19.46 17.97
C PRO A 176 -26.81 -18.38 19.00
N SER A 177 -25.95 -17.38 19.09
CA SER A 177 -26.24 -16.17 19.86
C SER A 177 -26.52 -15.03 18.91
N ASP A 178 -27.33 -14.07 19.33
CA ASP A 178 -27.51 -12.82 18.60
C ASP A 178 -26.30 -11.89 18.73
N ILE A 179 -25.27 -12.33 19.45
CA ILE A 179 -24.06 -11.57 19.68
C ILE A 179 -23.18 -11.62 18.43
N LYS A 180 -22.85 -10.48 17.88
CA LYS A 180 -21.90 -10.33 16.78
C LYS A 180 -20.56 -9.83 17.32
N GLY A 181 -19.46 -10.24 16.69
CA GLY A 181 -18.14 -9.80 17.04
C GLY A 181 -17.40 -9.21 15.83
N LEU A 182 -16.47 -8.32 16.08
CA LEU A 182 -15.56 -7.78 15.08
C LEU A 182 -14.33 -8.67 14.98
N LYS A 183 -14.03 -9.14 13.79
CA LYS A 183 -12.81 -9.88 13.50
C LYS A 183 -11.70 -8.92 13.15
N ILE A 184 -10.64 -8.96 13.92
CA ILE A 184 -9.48 -8.08 13.78
C ILE A 184 -8.32 -8.92 13.30
N GLY A 185 -7.75 -8.55 12.16
CA GLY A 185 -6.60 -9.21 11.55
C GLY A 185 -5.31 -8.45 11.81
N ASN A 186 -4.21 -9.19 11.95
CA ASN A 186 -2.88 -8.63 12.01
C ASN A 186 -2.14 -8.98 10.71
N ASP A 187 -2.24 -8.11 9.70
CA ASP A 187 -1.59 -8.30 8.41
C ASP A 187 -0.19 -7.66 8.35
N SER A 188 0.17 -6.85 9.36
CA SER A 188 1.38 -6.05 9.35
C SER A 188 2.64 -6.77 9.85
N GLY A 189 2.55 -8.04 10.20
CA GLY A 189 3.68 -8.79 10.78
C GLY A 189 4.00 -8.45 12.24
N LYS A 190 3.20 -7.60 12.90
CA LYS A 190 3.33 -7.29 14.33
C LYS A 190 2.88 -8.48 15.17
N LYS A 191 3.60 -8.71 16.27
CA LYS A 191 3.27 -9.79 17.22
C LYS A 191 2.18 -9.40 18.22
N GLU A 192 1.83 -8.13 18.32
CA GLU A 192 0.87 -7.61 19.28
C GLU A 192 -0.11 -6.67 18.60
N THR A 193 -1.37 -6.77 18.98
CA THR A 193 -2.46 -5.94 18.51
C THR A 193 -3.07 -5.22 19.69
N GLU A 194 -3.20 -3.91 19.59
CA GLU A 194 -3.76 -3.05 20.62
C GLU A 194 -5.12 -2.52 20.17
N ILE A 195 -6.11 -2.63 21.07
CA ILE A 195 -7.47 -2.12 20.89
C ILE A 195 -7.80 -1.26 22.08
N ASN A 196 -8.42 -0.10 21.84
CA ASN A 196 -8.70 0.89 22.85
C ASN A 196 -10.22 1.12 22.99
N TRP A 197 -10.72 1.17 24.23
CA TRP A 197 -12.09 1.53 24.58
C TRP A 197 -12.05 2.71 25.55
N PHE A 198 -12.48 3.86 25.10
CA PHE A 198 -12.47 5.09 25.90
C PHE A 198 -13.81 5.30 26.57
N VAL A 199 -13.79 5.69 27.84
CA VAL A 199 -14.95 6.06 28.63
C VAL A 199 -14.67 7.30 29.46
N ARG A 200 -15.57 8.29 29.40
CA ARG A 200 -15.54 9.49 30.26
C ARG A 200 -16.92 9.73 30.87
N PRO A 201 -17.02 9.94 32.20
CA PRO A 201 -18.25 10.36 32.81
C PRO A 201 -18.68 11.77 32.37
N ALA A 202 -19.95 12.07 32.46
CA ALA A 202 -20.48 13.41 32.24
C ALA A 202 -19.97 14.40 33.31
N ALA A 203 -19.92 15.68 32.96
CA ALA A 203 -19.36 16.71 33.83
C ALA A 203 -20.09 16.78 35.19
N GLY A 204 -19.33 16.92 36.26
CA GLY A 204 -19.81 16.85 37.62
C GLY A 204 -20.00 15.45 38.18
N LEU A 205 -19.79 14.41 37.37
CA LEU A 205 -19.89 13.02 37.82
C LEU A 205 -18.48 12.40 37.93
N THR A 206 -18.39 11.46 38.86
CA THR A 206 -17.25 10.54 38.95
C THR A 206 -17.72 9.14 38.58
N PHE A 207 -16.93 8.42 37.79
CA PHE A 207 -17.15 7.00 37.52
C PHE A 207 -16.11 6.16 38.23
N THR A 208 -16.55 5.14 38.94
CA THR A 208 -15.70 4.14 39.62
C THR A 208 -15.95 2.79 38.96
N PRO A 209 -15.06 2.31 38.07
CA PRO A 209 -15.24 1.01 37.48
C PRO A 209 -15.02 -0.12 38.50
N THR A 210 -15.81 -1.17 38.39
CA THR A 210 -15.73 -2.32 39.33
C THR A 210 -15.40 -3.62 38.59
N LYS A 211 -15.80 -3.72 37.31
CA LYS A 211 -15.60 -4.93 36.53
C LYS A 211 -15.48 -4.60 35.04
N VAL A 212 -14.61 -5.35 34.37
CA VAL A 212 -14.51 -5.37 32.91
C VAL A 212 -14.79 -6.77 32.42
N SER A 213 -15.71 -6.90 31.48
CA SER A 213 -16.02 -8.20 30.87
C SER A 213 -16.21 -8.06 29.36
N GLY A 214 -16.10 -9.17 28.66
CA GLY A 214 -16.32 -9.17 27.22
C GLY A 214 -16.20 -10.54 26.62
N TYR A 215 -16.44 -10.61 25.32
CA TYR A 215 -16.31 -11.85 24.57
C TYR A 215 -15.13 -11.76 23.63
N VAL A 216 -14.34 -12.82 23.59
CA VAL A 216 -13.19 -12.93 22.71
C VAL A 216 -13.05 -14.35 22.17
N ASN A 217 -12.69 -14.45 20.92
CA ASN A 217 -12.32 -15.71 20.31
C ASN A 217 -11.09 -15.52 19.42
N ARG A 218 -10.34 -16.58 19.20
CA ARG A 218 -9.18 -16.55 18.30
C ARG A 218 -9.50 -17.20 16.96
N CYS A 219 -8.86 -16.72 15.91
CA CYS A 219 -8.83 -17.33 14.60
C CYS A 219 -7.40 -17.78 14.29
N GLY A 220 -7.14 -19.12 14.37
CA GLY A 220 -5.82 -19.68 14.05
C GLY A 220 -5.14 -20.38 15.22
N THR A 221 -3.96 -20.98 14.96
CA THR A 221 -3.34 -22.00 15.84
C THR A 221 -2.38 -21.44 16.87
N ASP A 222 -1.85 -20.22 16.68
CA ASP A 222 -0.70 -19.76 17.44
C ASP A 222 -0.95 -18.36 18.00
N VAL A 223 -1.71 -18.30 19.07
CA VAL A 223 -1.82 -17.10 19.89
C VAL A 223 -1.06 -17.34 21.17
N GLU A 224 0.08 -16.70 21.28
CA GLU A 224 0.87 -16.69 22.51
C GLU A 224 0.28 -15.64 23.46
N ASN A 225 0.37 -15.89 24.75
CA ASN A 225 0.23 -14.93 25.84
C ASN A 225 -1.16 -14.41 26.26
N GLY A 226 -2.28 -14.80 25.64
CA GLY A 226 -3.61 -14.36 26.07
C GLY A 226 -3.89 -12.87 25.80
N ILE A 227 -4.91 -12.34 26.49
CA ILE A 227 -5.28 -10.93 26.43
C ILE A 227 -4.79 -10.25 27.71
N VAL A 228 -4.01 -9.19 27.56
CA VAL A 228 -3.62 -8.30 28.65
C VAL A 228 -4.49 -7.05 28.59
N ILE A 229 -5.16 -6.72 29.69
CA ILE A 229 -5.99 -5.53 29.79
C ILE A 229 -5.36 -4.57 30.79
N SER A 230 -5.14 -3.35 30.34
CA SER A 230 -4.70 -2.23 31.16
C SER A 230 -5.62 -1.02 30.95
N ALA A 231 -5.67 -0.16 31.94
CA ALA A 231 -6.36 1.13 31.84
C ALA A 231 -5.33 2.25 31.80
N HIS A 232 -5.53 3.22 30.92
CA HIS A 232 -4.66 4.38 30.76
C HIS A 232 -5.44 5.64 31.10
N LYS A 233 -4.92 6.42 32.03
CA LYS A 233 -5.50 7.68 32.46
C LYS A 233 -5.03 8.86 31.63
N ALA A 234 -5.75 9.95 31.63
CA ALA A 234 -5.39 11.17 30.90
C ALA A 234 -4.00 11.73 31.31
N ASN A 235 -3.58 11.52 32.57
CA ASN A 235 -2.27 11.93 33.07
C ASN A 235 -1.10 11.01 32.64
N GLY A 236 -1.39 9.96 31.85
CA GLY A 236 -0.39 9.00 31.39
C GLY A 236 -0.14 7.81 32.34
N GLU A 237 -0.80 7.78 33.51
CA GLU A 237 -0.69 6.64 34.44
C GLU A 237 -1.36 5.40 33.85
N VAL A 238 -0.70 4.24 33.96
CA VAL A 238 -1.19 2.96 33.49
C VAL A 238 -1.51 2.06 34.66
N VAL A 239 -2.73 1.57 34.71
CA VAL A 239 -3.22 0.63 35.73
C VAL A 239 -3.39 -0.74 35.07
N ALA A 240 -2.57 -1.71 35.44
CA ALA A 240 -2.73 -3.07 34.98
C ALA A 240 -3.98 -3.71 35.60
N LEU A 241 -4.91 -4.21 34.78
CA LEU A 241 -6.15 -4.81 35.25
C LEU A 241 -6.06 -6.32 35.34
N GLY A 242 -5.49 -6.97 34.35
CA GLY A 242 -5.32 -8.42 34.40
C GLY A 242 -4.98 -9.02 33.03
N THR A 243 -4.76 -10.33 33.07
CA THR A 243 -4.48 -11.14 31.87
C THR A 243 -5.46 -12.29 31.80
N TYR A 244 -6.08 -12.46 30.63
CA TYR A 244 -6.96 -13.59 30.35
C TYR A 244 -6.29 -14.56 29.38
N THR A 245 -6.07 -15.80 29.83
CA THR A 245 -5.32 -16.81 29.08
C THR A 245 -6.15 -18.01 28.66
N ALA A 246 -7.39 -18.15 29.16
CA ALA A 246 -8.23 -19.33 28.93
C ALA A 246 -8.61 -19.56 27.45
N TRP A 247 -8.52 -18.56 26.61
CA TRP A 247 -8.83 -18.64 25.18
C TRP A 247 -7.82 -19.49 24.37
N ARG A 248 -6.79 -20.03 25.00
CA ARG A 248 -5.82 -20.93 24.34
C ARG A 248 -6.35 -22.34 24.07
N GLN A 249 -7.50 -22.70 24.60
CA GLN A 249 -8.01 -24.05 24.48
C GLN A 249 -8.87 -24.19 23.21
N GLY A 250 -8.34 -24.86 22.21
CA GLY A 250 -9.06 -25.20 21.00
C GLY A 250 -8.50 -24.58 19.72
N LYS A 251 -8.21 -25.38 18.69
CA LYS A 251 -7.81 -24.93 17.38
C LYS A 251 -9.03 -24.50 16.59
N VAL A 252 -9.16 -23.24 16.26
CA VAL A 252 -10.18 -22.77 15.35
C VAL A 252 -9.59 -22.64 13.96
N SER A 253 -10.15 -23.39 12.98
CA SER A 253 -9.74 -23.32 11.59
C SER A 253 -10.11 -21.98 10.98
N SER A 254 -9.23 -21.39 10.17
CA SER A 254 -9.50 -20.17 9.41
C SER A 254 -10.59 -20.32 8.34
N LYS A 255 -11.07 -21.54 8.09
CA LYS A 255 -11.98 -21.88 6.99
C LYS A 255 -13.27 -22.57 7.43
N GLN A 256 -14.00 -22.08 8.44
CA GLN A 256 -15.37 -22.56 8.71
C GLN A 256 -15.54 -23.93 9.37
N PRO A 257 -16.57 -24.07 10.14
CA PRO A 257 -17.06 -23.10 11.10
C PRO A 257 -16.10 -23.05 12.28
N TYR A 258 -15.96 -21.91 12.92
CA TYR A 258 -15.25 -21.78 14.18
C TYR A 258 -15.67 -22.93 15.09
N ASP A 259 -14.74 -23.45 15.89
CA ASP A 259 -15.16 -24.33 16.98
C ASP A 259 -16.17 -23.54 17.82
N LYS A 260 -17.44 -23.80 17.54
CA LYS A 260 -18.57 -23.09 18.09
C LYS A 260 -18.69 -23.24 19.60
N THR A 261 -17.88 -24.14 20.18
CA THR A 261 -17.88 -24.44 21.62
C THR A 261 -16.90 -23.58 22.42
N ALA A 262 -16.14 -22.69 21.77
CA ALA A 262 -15.06 -21.95 22.41
C ALA A 262 -15.27 -20.42 22.40
N ILE A 263 -16.47 -19.96 22.75
CA ILE A 263 -16.64 -18.57 23.14
C ILE A 263 -16.06 -18.40 24.53
N HIS A 264 -15.06 -17.53 24.60
CA HIS A 264 -14.50 -17.14 25.88
C HIS A 264 -15.06 -15.80 26.27
N GLN A 265 -15.86 -15.80 27.33
CA GLN A 265 -16.17 -14.60 28.07
C GLN A 265 -15.03 -14.36 29.04
N PHE A 266 -14.36 -13.25 28.93
CA PHE A 266 -13.44 -12.80 29.95
C PHE A 266 -14.17 -11.92 30.96
N GLU A 267 -13.76 -12.03 32.20
CA GLU A 267 -14.28 -11.20 33.29
C GLU A 267 -13.12 -10.87 34.21
N ILE A 268 -12.93 -9.58 34.49
CA ILE A 268 -11.93 -9.05 35.40
C ILE A 268 -12.66 -8.19 36.43
N THR A 269 -12.74 -8.67 37.66
CA THR A 269 -13.20 -7.88 38.80
C THR A 269 -12.03 -7.03 39.31
N LEU A 270 -12.20 -5.73 39.37
CA LEU A 270 -11.17 -4.80 39.80
C LEU A 270 -10.98 -4.84 41.32
N THR A 271 -9.74 -4.85 41.76
CA THR A 271 -9.40 -4.70 43.19
C THR A 271 -9.77 -3.30 43.67
N ALA A 272 -9.91 -3.14 44.99
CA ALA A 272 -10.20 -1.83 45.59
C ALA A 272 -9.13 -0.77 45.23
N GLU A 273 -7.88 -1.18 45.05
CA GLU A 273 -6.78 -0.30 44.63
C GLU A 273 -6.95 0.13 43.15
N GLN A 274 -7.29 -0.81 42.27
CA GLN A 274 -7.57 -0.50 40.87
C GLN A 274 -8.77 0.42 40.69
N GLN A 275 -9.85 0.14 41.44
CA GLN A 275 -11.05 0.98 41.47
C GLN A 275 -10.72 2.40 41.91
N ALA A 276 -9.97 2.56 43.00
CA ALA A 276 -9.56 3.87 43.54
C ALA A 276 -8.64 4.61 42.56
N ALA A 277 -7.75 3.89 41.89
CA ALA A 277 -6.85 4.47 40.89
C ALA A 277 -7.58 5.00 39.65
N LEU A 278 -8.67 4.34 39.25
CA LEU A 278 -9.45 4.69 38.06
C LEU A 278 -10.65 5.57 38.32
N ALA A 279 -11.09 5.68 39.56
CA ALA A 279 -12.19 6.57 39.95
C ALA A 279 -11.84 8.03 39.62
N GLY A 280 -12.72 8.73 38.91
CA GLY A 280 -12.47 10.13 38.56
C GLY A 280 -13.44 10.70 37.55
N THR A 281 -13.18 11.96 37.17
CA THR A 281 -13.94 12.79 36.24
C THR A 281 -13.39 12.76 34.82
N ASP A 282 -12.08 12.49 34.65
CA ASP A 282 -11.38 12.67 33.38
C ASP A 282 -11.51 11.48 32.43
N GLY A 283 -12.08 10.37 32.94
CA GLY A 283 -12.18 9.13 32.20
C GLY A 283 -10.84 8.41 32.04
N PHE A 284 -10.89 7.32 31.33
CA PHE A 284 -9.74 6.49 30.99
C PHE A 284 -10.04 5.73 29.71
N TYR A 285 -9.02 5.18 29.08
CA TYR A 285 -9.22 4.17 28.04
C TYR A 285 -8.66 2.84 28.50
N LEU A 286 -9.41 1.78 28.20
CA LEU A 286 -8.91 0.43 28.33
C LEU A 286 -8.14 0.07 27.08
N THR A 287 -6.96 -0.49 27.24
CA THR A 287 -6.20 -1.10 26.16
C THR A 287 -6.22 -2.60 26.34
N SER A 288 -6.59 -3.31 25.28
CA SER A 288 -6.39 -4.75 25.22
C SER A 288 -5.23 -5.05 24.28
N THR A 289 -4.18 -5.63 24.80
CA THR A 289 -3.06 -6.12 24.00
C THR A 289 -3.23 -7.61 23.80
N ILE A 290 -3.25 -8.02 22.55
CA ILE A 290 -3.37 -9.42 22.14
C ILE A 290 -2.07 -9.83 21.47
N GLY A 291 -1.39 -10.82 22.04
CA GLY A 291 -0.29 -11.49 21.38
C GLY A 291 -0.83 -12.41 20.26
N VAL A 292 -0.76 -11.99 19.01
CA VAL A 292 -1.07 -12.83 17.86
C VAL A 292 0.13 -12.91 16.95
N ASN A 293 0.41 -14.12 16.45
CA ASN A 293 1.44 -14.28 15.43
C ASN A 293 1.04 -13.58 14.12
N PRO A 294 2.01 -13.13 13.32
CA PRO A 294 1.72 -12.52 12.02
C PRO A 294 0.74 -13.34 11.18
N GLY A 295 -0.23 -12.68 10.57
CA GLY A 295 -1.26 -13.33 9.73
C GLY A 295 -2.35 -14.08 10.52
N LYS A 296 -2.44 -13.91 11.84
CA LYS A 296 -3.51 -14.46 12.68
C LYS A 296 -4.51 -13.39 13.07
N GLN A 297 -5.69 -13.81 13.52
CA GLN A 297 -6.82 -12.92 13.74
C GLN A 297 -7.48 -13.24 15.08
N ALA A 298 -8.08 -12.23 15.70
CA ALA A 298 -8.92 -12.37 16.88
C ALA A 298 -10.30 -11.79 16.60
N VAL A 299 -11.31 -12.28 17.32
CA VAL A 299 -12.69 -11.76 17.30
C VAL A 299 -13.01 -11.21 18.66
N PHE A 300 -13.48 -9.96 18.69
CA PHE A 300 -14.02 -9.33 19.89
C PHE A 300 -15.53 -9.17 19.76
N GLY A 301 -16.26 -9.70 20.71
CA GLY A 301 -17.67 -9.39 20.93
C GLY A 301 -17.83 -8.20 21.86
N PRO A 302 -19.05 -7.91 22.33
CA PRO A 302 -19.29 -6.80 23.20
C PRO A 302 -18.37 -6.77 24.41
N VAL A 303 -17.83 -5.59 24.73
CA VAL A 303 -17.03 -5.33 25.93
C VAL A 303 -17.84 -4.44 26.84
N THR A 304 -17.95 -4.81 28.11
CA THR A 304 -18.73 -4.08 29.13
C THR A 304 -17.81 -3.62 30.26
N ILE A 305 -17.93 -2.37 30.64
CA ILE A 305 -17.32 -1.82 31.84
C ILE A 305 -18.45 -1.53 32.81
N GLU A 306 -18.49 -2.24 33.92
CA GLU A 306 -19.45 -2.04 35.02
C GLU A 306 -18.81 -1.21 36.12
N GLY A 307 -19.61 -0.38 36.80
CA GLY A 307 -19.15 0.45 37.88
C GLY A 307 -20.26 1.20 38.56
N THR A 308 -19.90 2.29 39.23
CA THR A 308 -20.86 3.20 39.85
C THR A 308 -20.55 4.64 39.46
N VAL A 309 -21.59 5.44 39.29
CA VAL A 309 -21.49 6.90 39.11
C VAL A 309 -21.98 7.64 40.37
N ASN A 310 -21.28 8.73 40.69
CA ASN A 310 -21.59 9.56 41.81
C ASN A 310 -21.35 11.04 41.48
N GLY A 311 -22.18 11.93 41.97
CA GLY A 311 -22.05 13.38 41.77
C GLY A 311 -23.32 14.01 41.22
N THR A 312 -23.24 15.26 40.83
CA THR A 312 -24.38 16.01 40.29
C THR A 312 -23.99 16.52 38.91
N LEU A 313 -24.81 16.24 37.92
CA LEU A 313 -24.62 16.71 36.54
C LEU A 313 -24.46 18.23 36.53
N VAL A 314 -23.44 18.70 35.86
CA VAL A 314 -23.15 20.11 35.63
C VAL A 314 -23.30 20.41 34.16
N ALA A 315 -24.05 21.46 33.84
CA ALA A 315 -24.11 21.93 32.45
C ALA A 315 -22.73 22.44 32.02
N VAL A 316 -22.25 21.94 30.90
CA VAL A 316 -20.98 22.37 30.26
C VAL A 316 -21.25 22.80 28.84
N ASN A 317 -20.41 23.72 28.35
CA ASN A 317 -20.43 24.04 26.94
C ASN A 317 -19.98 22.83 26.14
N LYS A 318 -20.64 22.61 25.00
CA LYS A 318 -20.25 21.59 24.03
C LYS A 318 -19.87 22.25 22.72
N TYR A 319 -18.85 21.70 22.07
CA TYR A 319 -18.28 22.27 20.86
C TYR A 319 -18.11 21.19 19.78
N LYS A 320 -18.23 21.63 18.52
CA LYS A 320 -17.98 20.78 17.37
C LYS A 320 -16.54 20.93 16.88
N LEU A 321 -15.91 19.82 16.64
CA LEU A 321 -14.57 19.76 16.04
C LEU A 321 -14.65 19.12 14.67
N SER A 322 -14.41 19.91 13.63
CA SER A 322 -14.28 19.41 12.27
C SER A 322 -12.80 19.31 11.90
N VAL A 323 -12.44 18.32 11.12
CA VAL A 323 -11.08 18.15 10.63
C VAL A 323 -11.09 17.98 9.11
N VAL A 324 -10.18 18.65 8.44
CA VAL A 324 -10.07 18.64 6.99
C VAL A 324 -8.59 18.61 6.58
N THR A 325 -8.32 18.20 5.35
CA THR A 325 -6.98 18.29 4.76
C THR A 325 -6.89 19.44 3.78
N ASN A 326 -5.70 19.99 3.59
CA ASN A 326 -5.40 20.93 2.54
C ASN A 326 -4.14 20.46 1.77
N PRO A 327 -4.26 20.05 0.50
CA PRO A 327 -5.47 19.99 -0.32
C PRO A 327 -6.54 19.07 0.24
N GLU A 328 -7.81 19.35 -0.09
CA GLU A 328 -8.97 18.63 0.45
C GLU A 328 -8.98 17.16 0.02
N GLY A 329 -9.26 16.28 0.98
CA GLY A 329 -9.46 14.84 0.74
C GLY A 329 -8.22 14.04 0.36
N ILE A 330 -7.01 14.57 0.53
CA ILE A 330 -5.79 13.89 0.09
C ILE A 330 -5.31 12.78 1.03
N ALA A 331 -5.66 12.87 2.29
CA ALA A 331 -5.23 11.90 3.30
C ALA A 331 -6.32 11.72 4.36
N ASP A 332 -6.26 10.61 5.07
CA ASP A 332 -7.14 10.34 6.20
C ASP A 332 -6.66 11.08 7.45
N ILE A 333 -7.63 11.55 8.24
CA ILE A 333 -7.40 12.12 9.56
C ILE A 333 -8.11 11.27 10.59
N THR A 334 -7.38 10.90 11.63
CA THR A 334 -7.95 10.23 12.79
C THR A 334 -8.08 11.23 13.94
N VAL A 335 -9.24 11.25 14.58
CA VAL A 335 -9.53 12.00 15.80
C VAL A 335 -9.86 10.99 16.90
N TYR A 336 -9.14 11.04 18.02
CA TYR A 336 -9.39 10.14 19.13
C TYR A 336 -9.41 10.87 20.49
N PRO A 337 -10.44 10.67 21.33
CA PRO A 337 -11.67 9.92 21.04
C PRO A 337 -12.52 10.64 20.00
N LYS A 338 -13.20 9.87 19.11
CA LYS A 338 -14.11 10.45 18.11
C LYS A 338 -15.46 10.70 18.74
N SER A 339 -15.97 11.92 18.61
CA SER A 339 -17.30 12.32 19.07
C SER A 339 -17.89 13.35 18.11
N ASP A 340 -19.21 13.44 18.06
CA ASP A 340 -19.90 14.49 17.30
C ASP A 340 -19.80 15.85 17.98
N GLU A 341 -19.66 15.87 19.31
CA GLU A 341 -19.49 17.04 20.14
C GLU A 341 -18.55 16.71 21.30
N TYR A 342 -17.80 17.70 21.72
CA TYR A 342 -16.85 17.62 22.83
C TYR A 342 -17.24 18.61 23.92
N GLN A 343 -17.02 18.25 25.16
CA GLN A 343 -17.17 19.20 26.26
C GLN A 343 -16.01 20.22 26.24
N GLU A 344 -16.26 21.37 26.83
CA GLU A 344 -15.20 22.38 27.03
C GLU A 344 -14.01 21.75 27.78
N ASN A 345 -12.79 21.96 27.25
CA ASN A 345 -11.55 21.40 27.74
C ASN A 345 -11.36 19.89 27.49
N ASP A 346 -12.17 19.25 26.66
CA ASP A 346 -11.86 17.90 26.19
C ASP A 346 -10.55 17.88 25.42
N GLU A 347 -9.69 16.90 25.69
CA GLU A 347 -8.47 16.68 24.93
C GLU A 347 -8.70 15.58 23.90
N VAL A 348 -8.38 15.87 22.66
CA VAL A 348 -8.40 14.91 21.55
C VAL A 348 -7.02 14.76 20.94
N THR A 349 -6.69 13.55 20.51
CA THR A 349 -5.50 13.29 19.73
C THR A 349 -5.86 13.28 18.25
N LEU A 350 -5.19 14.11 17.49
CA LEU A 350 -5.32 14.20 16.03
C LEU A 350 -4.13 13.50 15.38
N THR A 351 -4.39 12.71 14.34
CA THR A 351 -3.34 12.09 13.56
C THR A 351 -3.63 12.29 12.07
N ALA A 352 -2.71 12.92 11.37
CA ALA A 352 -2.73 13.07 9.93
C ALA A 352 -1.94 11.92 9.30
N ALA A 353 -2.58 11.13 8.43
CA ALA A 353 -1.94 9.99 7.79
C ALA A 353 -0.90 10.43 6.75
N ASP A 354 0.14 9.63 6.58
CA ASP A 354 1.10 9.80 5.49
C ASP A 354 0.40 9.62 4.14
N LYS A 355 0.81 10.40 3.17
CA LYS A 355 0.28 10.33 1.81
C LYS A 355 1.39 10.44 0.79
N PHE A 356 1.54 9.41 -0.01
CA PHE A 356 2.51 9.42 -1.10
C PHE A 356 2.34 10.64 -2.01
N GLY A 357 3.44 11.31 -2.33
CA GLY A 357 3.49 12.54 -3.11
C GLY A 357 3.14 13.80 -2.32
N TYR A 358 3.03 13.69 -0.99
CA TYR A 358 2.75 14.82 -0.12
C TYR A 358 3.46 14.70 1.22
N ASN A 359 4.08 15.77 1.67
CA ASN A 359 4.61 15.88 3.02
C ASN A 359 3.62 16.64 3.91
N PHE A 360 3.32 16.08 5.08
CA PHE A 360 2.61 16.82 6.11
C PHE A 360 3.45 18.03 6.54
N VAL A 361 2.80 19.20 6.67
CA VAL A 361 3.46 20.45 7.03
C VAL A 361 3.12 20.87 8.44
N ASN A 362 1.83 21.03 8.72
CA ASN A 362 1.36 21.46 10.04
C ASN A 362 -0.17 21.32 10.16
N TRP A 363 -0.64 21.49 11.38
CA TRP A 363 -2.04 21.71 11.69
C TRP A 363 -2.29 23.21 11.88
N THR A 364 -3.40 23.70 11.35
CA THR A 364 -3.86 25.07 11.56
C THR A 364 -5.29 25.10 12.06
N ASP A 365 -5.64 26.15 12.81
CA ASP A 365 -7.01 26.46 13.20
C ASP A 365 -7.81 27.08 12.03
N LYS A 366 -9.08 27.39 12.26
CA LYS A 366 -9.98 28.08 11.32
C LYS A 366 -9.48 29.46 10.86
N ASN A 367 -8.55 30.07 11.57
CA ASN A 367 -7.97 31.39 11.27
C ASN A 367 -6.60 31.28 10.54
N GLY A 368 -6.10 30.04 10.34
CA GLY A 368 -4.80 29.77 9.75
C GLY A 368 -3.63 29.82 10.74
N THR A 369 -3.90 29.91 12.04
CA THR A 369 -2.85 29.87 13.07
C THR A 369 -2.27 28.48 13.18
N VAL A 370 -0.95 28.33 13.15
CA VAL A 370 -0.28 27.04 13.29
C VAL A 370 -0.41 26.54 14.73
N LEU A 371 -0.96 25.35 14.88
CA LEU A 371 -1.16 24.67 16.16
C LEU A 371 -0.06 23.65 16.46
N SER A 372 0.37 22.91 15.46
CA SER A 372 1.41 21.87 15.59
C SER A 372 2.09 21.62 14.24
N THR A 373 3.36 21.27 14.28
CA THR A 373 4.12 20.74 13.12
C THR A 373 4.27 19.22 13.15
N GLU A 374 3.79 18.58 14.21
CA GLU A 374 3.77 17.12 14.33
C GLU A 374 2.49 16.57 13.69
N SER A 375 2.59 15.50 12.90
CA SER A 375 1.42 14.86 12.27
C SER A 375 0.45 14.29 13.30
N LYS A 376 0.93 13.94 14.48
CA LYS A 376 0.14 13.50 15.63
C LYS A 376 0.31 14.48 16.78
N PHE A 377 -0.80 15.10 17.25
CA PHE A 377 -0.74 16.03 18.38
C PHE A 377 -2.04 16.00 19.18
N LYS A 378 -1.98 16.54 20.40
CA LYS A 378 -3.12 16.69 21.29
C LYS A 378 -3.68 18.10 21.18
N TYR A 379 -5.00 18.19 21.04
CA TYR A 379 -5.74 19.43 20.94
C TYR A 379 -6.79 19.50 22.04
N THR A 380 -6.87 20.66 22.74
CA THR A 380 -7.89 20.91 23.75
C THR A 380 -9.04 21.69 23.12
N VAL A 381 -10.24 21.17 23.19
CA VAL A 381 -11.44 21.76 22.60
C VAL A 381 -11.99 22.84 23.49
N THR A 382 -11.99 24.11 23.04
CA THR A 382 -12.48 25.27 23.81
C THR A 382 -13.54 26.08 23.09
N GLU A 383 -13.78 25.80 21.82
CA GLU A 383 -14.78 26.44 20.95
C GLU A 383 -15.07 25.55 19.74
N ASP A 384 -16.11 25.88 18.98
CA ASP A 384 -16.35 25.29 17.66
C ASP A 384 -15.15 25.57 16.74
N GLN A 385 -14.54 24.52 16.22
CA GLN A 385 -13.30 24.65 15.48
C GLN A 385 -13.28 23.75 14.23
N THR A 386 -12.63 24.26 13.20
CA THR A 386 -12.21 23.45 12.05
C THR A 386 -10.68 23.44 12.01
N LEU A 387 -10.10 22.25 12.17
CA LEU A 387 -8.66 22.08 12.11
C LEU A 387 -8.26 21.53 10.75
N THR A 388 -7.24 22.13 10.17
CA THR A 388 -6.76 21.76 8.85
C THR A 388 -5.38 21.12 8.95
N ALA A 389 -5.27 19.89 8.46
CA ALA A 389 -4.00 19.23 8.21
C ALA A 389 -3.44 19.71 6.86
N ASN A 390 -2.41 20.50 6.89
CA ASN A 390 -1.80 21.03 5.68
C ASN A 390 -0.72 20.11 5.17
N TYR A 391 -0.77 19.84 3.86
CA TYR A 391 0.20 19.02 3.15
C TYR A 391 0.81 19.82 2.00
N LYS A 392 2.06 19.58 1.75
CA LYS A 392 2.78 20.12 0.60
C LYS A 392 3.05 19.01 -0.39
N LYS A 393 2.66 19.24 -1.64
CA LYS A 393 2.95 18.30 -2.72
C LYS A 393 4.46 18.16 -2.91
N VAL A 394 4.93 16.93 -3.06
CA VAL A 394 6.31 16.55 -3.40
C VAL A 394 6.33 16.07 -4.83
N ASN A 395 7.40 16.32 -5.56
CA ASN A 395 7.57 15.71 -6.87
C ASN A 395 7.71 14.20 -6.72
N THR A 396 7.16 13.49 -7.68
CA THR A 396 7.30 12.04 -7.75
C THR A 396 7.82 11.67 -9.13
N TYR A 397 8.67 10.66 -9.17
CA TYR A 397 9.37 10.25 -10.38
C TYR A 397 9.20 8.77 -10.64
N ALA A 398 9.11 8.42 -11.92
CA ALA A 398 9.00 7.04 -12.36
C ALA A 398 10.38 6.36 -12.40
N LEU A 399 10.42 5.09 -12.01
CA LEU A 399 11.58 4.23 -12.18
C LEU A 399 11.19 3.04 -13.06
N ASP A 400 11.63 3.06 -14.30
CA ASP A 400 11.45 1.95 -15.21
C ASP A 400 12.62 0.97 -15.07
N VAL A 401 12.30 -0.30 -14.85
CA VAL A 401 13.30 -1.35 -14.76
C VAL A 401 12.96 -2.46 -15.73
N ASN A 402 13.87 -2.71 -16.65
CA ASN A 402 13.75 -3.74 -17.67
C ASN A 402 14.78 -4.84 -17.43
N VAL A 403 14.51 -6.04 -17.90
CA VAL A 403 15.45 -7.16 -17.90
C VAL A 403 15.65 -7.69 -19.32
N GLU A 404 16.86 -8.11 -19.60
CA GLU A 404 17.24 -8.68 -20.90
C GLU A 404 18.06 -9.98 -20.71
N GLY A 405 18.22 -10.76 -21.79
CA GLY A 405 19.05 -11.97 -21.75
C GLY A 405 18.35 -13.21 -21.21
N GLY A 406 17.01 -13.27 -21.31
CA GLY A 406 16.20 -14.41 -20.88
C GLY A 406 15.81 -14.38 -19.40
N ALA A 407 16.22 -13.33 -18.68
CA ALA A 407 15.84 -13.13 -17.29
C ALA A 407 14.34 -12.78 -17.15
N LYS A 408 13.83 -12.87 -15.94
CA LYS A 408 12.46 -12.51 -15.60
C LYS A 408 12.44 -11.24 -14.74
N ASP A 409 11.38 -10.45 -14.82
CA ASP A 409 11.26 -9.16 -14.09
C ASP A 409 11.53 -9.28 -12.60
N TYR A 410 11.10 -10.39 -11.96
CA TYR A 410 11.32 -10.66 -10.54
C TYR A 410 12.80 -10.89 -10.16
N MET A 411 13.68 -11.05 -11.14
CA MET A 411 15.12 -11.17 -10.89
C MET A 411 15.77 -9.82 -10.56
N VAL A 412 15.00 -8.74 -10.64
CA VAL A 412 15.39 -7.42 -10.14
C VAL A 412 14.44 -7.00 -9.03
N THR A 413 15.00 -6.70 -7.87
CA THR A 413 14.25 -6.20 -6.71
C THR A 413 14.60 -4.76 -6.43
N LEU A 414 13.65 -4.03 -5.86
CA LEU A 414 13.76 -2.61 -5.52
C LEU A 414 13.55 -2.41 -4.02
N SER A 415 14.42 -1.62 -3.40
CA SER A 415 14.29 -1.25 -1.99
C SER A 415 14.58 0.25 -1.81
N PRO A 416 13.64 1.03 -1.20
CA PRO A 416 12.32 0.63 -0.76
C PRO A 416 11.42 0.18 -1.91
N ALA A 417 10.33 -0.53 -1.60
CA ALA A 417 9.34 -0.90 -2.59
C ALA A 417 8.70 0.36 -3.21
N PRO A 418 8.40 0.37 -4.52
CA PRO A 418 7.76 1.50 -5.17
C PRO A 418 6.28 1.62 -4.78
N GLU A 419 5.77 2.84 -4.82
CA GLU A 419 4.34 3.06 -4.91
C GLU A 419 3.87 2.86 -6.35
N MET A 420 2.78 2.12 -6.53
CA MET A 420 2.23 1.85 -7.86
C MET A 420 1.16 2.88 -8.21
N VAL A 421 1.46 3.79 -9.13
CA VAL A 421 0.54 4.82 -9.61
C VAL A 421 0.34 4.64 -11.10
N ASP A 422 -0.89 4.40 -11.54
CA ASP A 422 -1.24 4.17 -12.95
C ASP A 422 -0.36 3.11 -13.65
N GLY A 423 0.00 2.06 -12.91
CA GLY A 423 0.83 0.95 -13.39
C GLY A 423 2.33 1.27 -13.46
N LYS A 424 2.77 2.45 -13.02
CA LYS A 424 4.18 2.84 -12.95
C LYS A 424 4.72 2.70 -11.54
N LYS A 425 5.98 2.34 -11.43
CA LYS A 425 6.73 2.32 -10.17
C LYS A 425 7.18 3.75 -9.86
N MET A 426 6.61 4.35 -8.82
CA MET A 426 6.85 5.75 -8.47
C MET A 426 7.55 5.89 -7.13
N TYR A 427 8.36 6.92 -7.01
CA TYR A 427 9.08 7.31 -5.79
C TYR A 427 9.02 8.82 -5.60
N GLU A 428 9.04 9.27 -4.37
CA GLU A 428 9.16 10.68 -4.04
C GLU A 428 10.57 11.21 -4.33
N GLU A 429 10.66 12.50 -4.64
CA GLU A 429 11.92 13.21 -4.87
C GLU A 429 12.90 13.00 -3.71
N GLY A 430 14.14 12.68 -4.04
CA GLY A 430 15.20 12.45 -3.06
C GLY A 430 15.25 11.02 -2.50
N THR A 431 14.30 10.15 -2.83
CA THR A 431 14.35 8.75 -2.37
C THR A 431 15.58 8.05 -2.97
N GLU A 432 16.43 7.48 -2.11
CA GLU A 432 17.49 6.56 -2.53
C GLU A 432 16.89 5.18 -2.76
N VAL A 433 16.98 4.68 -3.98
CA VAL A 433 16.49 3.35 -4.36
C VAL A 433 17.66 2.44 -4.66
N THR A 434 17.69 1.29 -4.01
CA THR A 434 18.60 0.20 -4.28
C THR A 434 17.95 -0.76 -5.27
N LEU A 435 18.62 -1.02 -6.39
CA LEU A 435 18.23 -2.03 -7.36
C LEU A 435 19.18 -3.22 -7.20
N THR A 436 18.62 -4.41 -7.02
CA THR A 436 19.41 -5.63 -6.87
C THR A 436 19.01 -6.63 -7.94
N ALA A 437 19.96 -7.00 -8.80
CA ALA A 437 19.80 -8.03 -9.83
C ALA A 437 20.29 -9.36 -9.27
N THR A 438 19.42 -10.39 -9.32
CA THR A 438 19.74 -11.71 -8.79
C THR A 438 19.61 -12.75 -9.90
N GLY A 439 20.71 -13.41 -10.26
CA GLY A 439 20.70 -14.57 -11.15
C GLY A 439 20.21 -15.85 -10.45
N ASN A 440 20.26 -16.94 -11.20
CA ASN A 440 20.04 -18.30 -10.72
C ASN A 440 21.02 -19.27 -11.40
N ASP A 441 20.82 -20.58 -11.26
CA ASP A 441 21.75 -21.58 -11.81
C ASP A 441 21.92 -21.53 -13.35
N ILE A 442 20.97 -20.95 -14.06
CA ILE A 442 20.93 -20.89 -15.53
C ILE A 442 20.94 -19.46 -16.10
N ILE A 443 20.80 -18.46 -15.26
CA ILE A 443 20.79 -17.04 -15.65
C ILE A 443 21.80 -16.30 -14.79
N ASP A 444 22.83 -15.75 -15.39
CA ASP A 444 23.84 -14.95 -14.71
C ASP A 444 23.62 -13.46 -15.00
N PHE A 445 23.70 -12.62 -13.97
CA PHE A 445 23.70 -11.18 -14.15
C PHE A 445 25.03 -10.71 -14.75
N ASN A 446 24.99 -9.83 -15.72
CA ASN A 446 26.19 -9.30 -16.40
C ASN A 446 26.44 -7.84 -16.00
N ASN A 447 25.51 -6.97 -16.29
CA ASN A 447 25.65 -5.53 -16.04
C ASN A 447 24.32 -4.78 -16.09
N TRP A 448 24.34 -3.59 -15.54
CA TRP A 448 23.29 -2.59 -15.71
C TRP A 448 23.55 -1.71 -16.95
N SER A 449 22.49 -1.09 -17.48
CA SER A 449 22.56 -0.18 -18.63
C SER A 449 23.47 1.05 -18.43
N ASN A 450 23.77 1.42 -17.19
CA ASN A 450 24.74 2.47 -16.86
C ASN A 450 26.20 1.99 -16.90
N GLY A 451 26.43 0.69 -17.18
CA GLY A 451 27.74 0.07 -17.27
C GLY A 451 28.26 -0.55 -15.97
N GLU A 452 27.53 -0.43 -14.86
CA GLU A 452 27.89 -1.09 -13.60
C GLU A 452 27.74 -2.61 -13.71
N THR A 453 28.72 -3.35 -13.19
CA THR A 453 28.75 -4.82 -13.16
C THR A 453 28.45 -5.42 -11.79
N THR A 454 28.34 -4.59 -10.76
CA THR A 454 27.87 -5.01 -9.43
C THR A 454 26.38 -5.33 -9.49
N ALA A 455 25.98 -6.44 -8.88
CA ALA A 455 24.59 -6.84 -8.86
C ALA A 455 23.67 -5.82 -8.16
N GLU A 456 24.22 -5.07 -7.24
CA GLU A 456 23.53 -4.00 -6.52
C GLU A 456 24.02 -2.63 -6.96
N ILE A 457 23.08 -1.76 -7.31
CA ILE A 457 23.31 -0.34 -7.57
C ILE A 457 22.32 0.52 -6.80
N LYS A 458 22.71 1.78 -6.58
CA LYS A 458 21.86 2.77 -5.92
C LYS A 458 21.63 3.96 -6.83
N THR A 459 20.44 4.51 -6.74
CA THR A 459 20.09 5.75 -7.43
C THR A 459 19.23 6.64 -6.55
N THR A 460 19.32 7.96 -6.74
CA THR A 460 18.45 8.91 -6.05
C THR A 460 17.42 9.46 -7.04
N MET A 461 16.15 9.44 -6.67
CA MET A 461 15.04 9.80 -7.53
C MET A 461 14.87 11.33 -7.58
N ASN A 462 15.58 11.98 -8.50
CA ASN A 462 15.49 13.43 -8.76
C ASN A 462 14.91 13.76 -10.16
N ALA A 463 14.60 12.72 -10.92
CA ALA A 463 13.96 12.73 -12.24
C ALA A 463 13.49 11.32 -12.55
N ASP A 464 12.66 11.17 -13.59
CA ASP A 464 12.34 9.86 -14.15
C ASP A 464 13.61 9.15 -14.60
N GLN A 465 13.74 7.88 -14.25
CA GLN A 465 14.91 7.07 -14.55
C GLN A 465 14.52 5.74 -15.15
N ALA A 466 15.43 5.16 -15.90
CA ALA A 466 15.29 3.85 -16.48
C ALA A 466 16.59 3.07 -16.38
N PHE A 467 16.51 1.83 -15.92
CA PHE A 467 17.61 0.90 -15.89
C PHE A 467 17.25 -0.39 -16.60
N THR A 468 18.21 -0.97 -17.29
CA THR A 468 18.09 -2.31 -17.84
C THR A 468 19.14 -3.19 -17.18
N ALA A 469 18.71 -4.29 -16.60
CA ALA A 469 19.57 -5.34 -16.11
C ALA A 469 19.79 -6.34 -17.24
N THR A 470 21.03 -6.49 -17.68
CA THR A 470 21.41 -7.44 -18.73
C THR A 470 21.92 -8.71 -18.09
N PHE A 471 21.36 -9.83 -18.52
CA PHE A 471 21.75 -11.15 -18.06
C PHE A 471 22.23 -11.98 -19.24
N SER A 472 22.87 -13.10 -18.95
CA SER A 472 23.18 -14.14 -19.94
C SER A 472 22.68 -15.47 -19.45
N SER A 473 22.09 -16.25 -20.35
CA SER A 473 21.66 -17.60 -20.04
C SER A 473 22.73 -18.63 -20.37
N LYS A 474 22.95 -19.59 -19.47
CA LYS A 474 23.63 -20.84 -19.77
C LYS A 474 22.74 -21.71 -20.63
N ASP A 475 23.30 -22.74 -21.22
CA ASP A 475 22.48 -23.71 -21.92
C ASP A 475 21.61 -24.49 -20.94
N TYR A 476 20.29 -24.40 -21.09
CA TYR A 476 19.30 -25.15 -20.32
C TYR A 476 18.24 -25.76 -21.24
N ILE A 477 17.57 -26.79 -20.76
CA ILE A 477 16.45 -27.42 -21.45
C ILE A 477 15.15 -26.93 -20.87
N VAL A 478 14.93 -27.13 -19.57
CA VAL A 478 13.79 -26.61 -18.81
C VAL A 478 14.19 -26.36 -17.37
N ALA A 479 13.53 -25.38 -16.73
CA ALA A 479 13.74 -25.13 -15.33
C ALA A 479 12.47 -24.59 -14.62
N TRP A 480 12.35 -24.91 -13.32
CA TRP A 480 11.34 -24.38 -12.39
C TRP A 480 12.08 -23.73 -11.22
N ASP A 481 12.02 -22.45 -11.11
CA ASP A 481 12.57 -21.71 -9.98
C ASP A 481 11.52 -21.40 -8.89
N PHE A 482 10.25 -21.69 -9.18
CA PHE A 482 9.11 -21.57 -8.28
C PHE A 482 8.91 -20.16 -7.69
N TYR A 483 9.27 -19.13 -8.39
CA TYR A 483 9.14 -17.77 -7.89
C TYR A 483 7.69 -17.29 -7.77
N GLN A 484 6.79 -17.75 -8.64
CA GLN A 484 5.38 -17.33 -8.65
C GLN A 484 4.48 -18.35 -7.93
N GLU A 485 3.54 -17.86 -7.09
CA GLU A 485 2.56 -18.68 -6.38
C GLU A 485 1.42 -19.19 -7.28
N GLY A 486 0.89 -20.39 -6.94
CA GLY A 486 -0.52 -20.70 -7.15
C GLY A 486 -0.90 -21.40 -8.44
N LYS A 487 -0.04 -22.24 -9.06
CA LYS A 487 -0.45 -23.01 -10.25
C LYS A 487 -0.29 -24.52 -10.04
N GLU A 488 -1.39 -25.24 -10.14
CA GLU A 488 -1.39 -26.70 -10.27
C GLU A 488 -0.91 -27.09 -11.68
N GLY A 489 -0.12 -28.19 -11.80
CA GLY A 489 0.36 -28.71 -13.09
C GLY A 489 1.26 -27.70 -13.82
N ARG A 490 2.21 -27.15 -13.14
CA ARG A 490 2.97 -25.99 -13.56
C ARG A 490 3.87 -26.23 -14.76
N THR A 491 3.72 -25.37 -15.77
CA THR A 491 4.65 -25.24 -16.90
C THR A 491 6.01 -24.73 -16.41
N ALA A 492 7.09 -25.13 -17.06
CA ALA A 492 8.42 -24.65 -16.74
C ALA A 492 8.51 -23.11 -16.76
N ASP A 493 9.24 -22.53 -15.80
CA ASP A 493 9.48 -21.09 -15.75
C ASP A 493 10.44 -20.62 -16.86
N PHE A 494 11.39 -21.52 -17.22
CA PHE A 494 12.33 -21.35 -18.30
C PHE A 494 12.29 -22.61 -19.19
N ALA A 495 12.21 -22.41 -20.49
CA ALA A 495 12.18 -23.51 -21.45
C ALA A 495 12.99 -23.11 -22.69
N ALA A 496 13.84 -24.02 -23.17
CA ALA A 496 14.44 -23.91 -24.51
C ALA A 496 13.38 -24.21 -25.56
N ALA A 497 13.68 -23.88 -26.81
CA ALA A 497 12.79 -24.17 -27.95
C ALA A 497 12.26 -25.60 -27.89
N ASP A 498 11.00 -25.79 -28.27
CA ASP A 498 10.28 -27.08 -28.27
C ASP A 498 9.96 -27.64 -26.86
N ASN A 499 10.20 -26.86 -25.83
CA ASN A 499 9.92 -27.22 -24.43
C ASN A 499 8.94 -26.27 -23.71
N ASP A 500 8.36 -25.31 -24.40
CA ASP A 500 7.49 -24.30 -23.79
C ASP A 500 6.26 -24.84 -23.04
N ALA A 501 5.78 -26.03 -23.42
CA ALA A 501 4.64 -26.66 -22.80
C ALA A 501 5.01 -27.75 -21.77
N VAL A 502 6.29 -27.91 -21.44
CA VAL A 502 6.75 -28.93 -20.49
C VAL A 502 6.22 -28.63 -19.10
N GLN A 503 5.65 -29.63 -18.46
CA GLN A 503 5.05 -29.54 -17.13
C GLN A 503 5.71 -30.46 -16.11
N LEU A 504 5.74 -30.02 -14.88
CA LEU A 504 5.99 -30.85 -13.72
C LEU A 504 4.65 -31.41 -13.23
N VAL A 505 4.53 -32.72 -13.17
CA VAL A 505 3.30 -33.42 -12.75
C VAL A 505 3.55 -34.36 -11.57
N LEU A 506 2.56 -34.45 -10.69
CA LEU A 506 2.54 -35.44 -9.59
C LEU A 506 1.71 -36.64 -10.03
N ARG A 507 2.27 -37.84 -9.95
CA ARG A 507 1.64 -39.08 -10.39
C ARG A 507 1.70 -40.20 -9.35
N ASP A 508 0.84 -41.18 -9.49
CA ASP A 508 0.95 -42.47 -8.80
C ASP A 508 1.43 -43.60 -9.74
N ALA A 509 1.59 -44.82 -9.21
CA ALA A 509 2.06 -45.96 -9.97
C ALA A 509 1.06 -46.40 -11.06
N GLU A 510 -0.21 -46.07 -10.93
CA GLU A 510 -1.26 -46.33 -11.91
C GLU A 510 -1.33 -45.28 -13.02
N GLY A 511 -0.51 -44.23 -12.92
CA GLY A 511 -0.42 -43.15 -13.90
C GLY A 511 -1.44 -42.00 -13.68
N ASN A 512 -2.23 -42.06 -12.61
CA ASN A 512 -3.13 -40.94 -12.27
C ASN A 512 -2.34 -39.71 -11.90
N SER A 513 -2.85 -38.53 -12.30
CA SER A 513 -2.27 -37.24 -11.96
C SER A 513 -3.00 -36.58 -10.79
N TYR A 514 -2.27 -35.94 -9.93
CA TYR A 514 -2.79 -35.26 -8.74
C TYR A 514 -2.46 -33.76 -8.80
N GLY A 515 -3.38 -32.91 -8.33
CA GLY A 515 -3.11 -31.54 -8.06
C GLY A 515 -2.06 -31.39 -6.93
N TRP A 516 -1.19 -30.42 -7.06
CA TRP A 516 -0.21 -30.08 -6.04
C TRP A 516 -0.19 -28.57 -5.81
N LEU A 517 0.28 -28.17 -4.63
CA LEU A 517 0.28 -26.79 -4.22
C LEU A 517 1.68 -26.19 -4.34
N ASP A 518 1.75 -25.03 -4.93
CA ASP A 518 2.91 -24.17 -4.93
C ASP A 518 2.79 -23.25 -3.69
N LYS A 519 3.63 -23.46 -2.67
CA LYS A 519 3.54 -22.72 -1.41
C LYS A 519 4.88 -22.30 -0.85
N SER A 520 4.98 -21.03 -0.50
CA SER A 520 6.11 -20.43 0.21
C SER A 520 6.20 -20.84 1.69
N ASN A 521 5.10 -21.31 2.29
CA ASN A 521 4.89 -21.08 3.73
C ASN A 521 4.94 -22.34 4.61
N THR A 522 4.97 -23.56 4.05
CA THR A 522 4.80 -24.76 4.84
C THR A 522 6.10 -25.41 5.32
N ALA A 523 7.22 -24.94 4.83
CA ALA A 523 8.54 -25.37 5.27
C ALA A 523 9.57 -24.25 5.17
N GLY A 524 9.13 -23.00 5.15
CA GLY A 524 9.99 -21.85 4.96
C GLY A 524 10.42 -21.58 3.51
N GLY A 525 9.87 -22.31 2.54
CA GLY A 525 10.29 -22.23 1.15
C GLY A 525 11.76 -22.59 0.94
N TYR A 526 12.22 -22.63 -0.29
CA TYR A 526 13.65 -22.70 -0.60
C TYR A 526 14.15 -21.28 -0.87
N GLU A 527 15.03 -20.78 -0.01
CA GLU A 527 15.59 -19.42 -0.12
C GLU A 527 14.52 -18.33 -0.26
N GLY A 528 13.41 -18.47 0.48
CA GLY A 528 12.29 -17.52 0.43
C GLY A 528 11.38 -17.67 -0.79
N LYS A 529 11.63 -18.64 -1.67
CA LYS A 529 10.80 -18.95 -2.84
C LYS A 529 9.83 -20.09 -2.55
N ASN A 530 8.87 -20.27 -3.45
CA ASN A 530 7.90 -21.36 -3.38
C ASN A 530 8.54 -22.74 -3.66
N ALA A 531 7.79 -23.79 -3.46
CA ALA A 531 8.16 -25.15 -3.79
C ALA A 531 6.92 -25.96 -4.20
N ALA A 532 7.09 -26.93 -5.08
CA ALA A 532 6.09 -27.93 -5.36
C ALA A 532 5.94 -28.85 -4.14
N VAL A 533 4.74 -28.93 -3.57
CA VAL A 533 4.50 -29.71 -2.35
C VAL A 533 3.57 -30.90 -2.61
N ASN A 534 3.97 -32.05 -2.12
CA ASN A 534 3.23 -33.29 -2.16
C ASN A 534 2.97 -33.76 -0.73
N TRP A 535 1.81 -33.41 -0.18
CA TRP A 535 1.42 -33.82 1.15
C TRP A 535 0.37 -34.92 1.11
N THR A 536 0.51 -35.94 1.96
CA THR A 536 -0.45 -37.04 2.07
C THR A 536 -1.88 -36.54 2.30
N LYS A 537 -2.05 -35.46 3.05
CA LYS A 537 -3.36 -34.83 3.25
C LYS A 537 -3.96 -34.24 1.97
N THR A 538 -3.15 -33.77 1.06
CA THR A 538 -3.61 -33.13 -0.21
C THR A 538 -3.97 -34.22 -1.24
N THR A 539 -3.14 -35.24 -1.38
CA THR A 539 -3.32 -36.29 -2.37
C THR A 539 -4.22 -37.43 -1.90
N THR A 540 -4.43 -37.55 -0.59
CA THR A 540 -5.09 -38.71 0.05
C THR A 540 -4.39 -40.07 -0.20
N LYS A 541 -3.17 -40.02 -0.71
CA LYS A 541 -2.31 -41.21 -0.94
C LYS A 541 -1.39 -41.41 0.24
N ALA A 542 -1.01 -42.67 0.47
CA ALA A 542 -0.06 -43.02 1.50
C ALA A 542 1.36 -42.47 1.16
N LEU A 543 2.19 -42.39 2.17
CA LEU A 543 3.54 -41.91 2.03
C LEU A 543 4.34 -42.75 1.01
N GLY A 544 4.94 -42.05 0.02
CA GLY A 544 5.74 -42.71 -1.04
C GLY A 544 4.93 -43.40 -2.15
N GLU A 545 3.61 -43.24 -2.18
CA GLU A 545 2.78 -43.77 -3.29
C GLU A 545 2.73 -42.85 -4.50
N THR A 546 3.14 -41.61 -4.34
CA THR A 546 3.19 -40.61 -5.43
C THR A 546 4.62 -40.18 -5.72
N TYR A 547 4.87 -39.77 -6.95
CA TYR A 547 6.17 -39.27 -7.43
C TYR A 547 6.00 -38.09 -8.37
N TRP A 548 6.99 -37.21 -8.37
CA TRP A 548 7.10 -36.11 -9.32
C TRP A 548 7.66 -36.61 -10.63
N GLN A 549 7.15 -36.09 -11.77
CA GLN A 549 7.64 -36.46 -13.10
C GLN A 549 7.59 -35.26 -14.03
N THR A 550 8.56 -35.16 -14.91
CA THR A 550 8.54 -34.30 -16.09
C THR A 550 8.95 -35.05 -17.33
N LYS A 551 8.56 -34.55 -18.50
CA LYS A 551 8.95 -35.03 -19.82
C LYS A 551 9.40 -33.83 -20.66
N PHE A 552 10.56 -33.92 -21.27
CA PHE A 552 11.11 -32.84 -22.09
C PHE A 552 11.75 -33.38 -23.37
N ASN A 553 11.96 -32.45 -24.35
CA ASN A 553 12.66 -32.70 -25.59
C ASN A 553 14.15 -32.32 -25.44
N ALA A 554 15.04 -33.24 -25.68
CA ALA A 554 16.49 -33.07 -25.61
C ALA A 554 17.19 -33.20 -26.97
N THR A 555 16.47 -33.12 -28.10
CA THR A 555 17.01 -33.37 -29.45
C THR A 555 18.24 -32.56 -29.79
N ALA A 556 18.31 -31.31 -29.27
CA ALA A 556 19.44 -30.41 -29.50
C ALA A 556 20.46 -30.38 -28.35
N PHE A 557 20.43 -31.38 -27.45
CA PHE A 557 21.27 -31.33 -26.26
C PHE A 557 22.03 -32.62 -25.99
N THR A 558 23.21 -32.43 -25.40
CA THR A 558 24.07 -33.51 -24.87
C THR A 558 24.47 -33.17 -23.43
N ASN A 559 25.11 -34.11 -22.72
CA ASN A 559 25.58 -33.92 -21.35
C ASN A 559 24.47 -33.40 -20.41
N ILE A 560 23.31 -34.03 -20.45
CA ILE A 560 22.13 -33.60 -19.74
C ILE A 560 22.32 -33.79 -18.23
N LYS A 561 22.06 -32.75 -17.47
CA LYS A 561 22.11 -32.75 -16.01
C LYS A 561 20.75 -32.36 -15.41
N VAL A 562 20.42 -33.02 -14.31
CA VAL A 562 19.22 -32.74 -13.51
C VAL A 562 19.66 -32.29 -12.12
N LYS A 563 19.40 -31.06 -11.78
CA LYS A 563 19.60 -30.50 -10.43
C LYS A 563 18.25 -30.22 -9.80
N SER A 564 18.10 -30.54 -8.52
CA SER A 564 16.89 -30.24 -7.75
C SER A 564 17.18 -30.25 -6.27
N SER A 565 16.31 -29.59 -5.50
CA SER A 565 16.34 -29.59 -4.02
C SER A 565 15.08 -30.20 -3.47
N MET A 566 15.23 -31.03 -2.44
CA MET A 566 14.12 -31.72 -1.76
C MET A 566 14.12 -31.44 -0.27
N LEU A 567 12.93 -31.49 0.31
CA LEU A 567 12.70 -31.37 1.75
C LEU A 567 11.50 -32.22 2.15
N TYR A 568 11.50 -32.77 3.36
CA TYR A 568 10.29 -33.32 3.97
C TYR A 568 9.84 -32.48 5.18
N ASN A 569 8.53 -32.46 5.44
CA ASN A 569 7.99 -31.61 6.51
C ASN A 569 7.90 -32.34 7.84
N TYR A 570 7.04 -33.36 7.98
CA TYR A 570 6.88 -34.11 9.21
C TYR A 570 7.55 -35.48 9.13
N ASN A 571 7.12 -36.34 8.22
CA ASN A 571 7.84 -37.56 7.91
C ASN A 571 7.84 -37.85 6.40
N ALA A 572 8.84 -38.61 5.96
CA ALA A 572 8.99 -39.12 4.60
C ALA A 572 9.97 -40.28 4.60
N TYR A 573 10.06 -40.97 3.48
CA TYR A 573 11.21 -41.82 3.22
C TYR A 573 12.48 -40.96 3.23
N GLU A 574 13.57 -41.49 3.81
CA GLU A 574 14.83 -40.77 3.94
C GLU A 574 15.43 -40.43 2.58
N THR A 575 15.23 -41.28 1.60
CA THR A 575 15.85 -41.23 0.26
C THR A 575 14.79 -41.17 -0.82
N TYR A 576 15.00 -40.31 -1.80
CA TYR A 576 14.26 -40.27 -3.03
C TYR A 576 15.20 -40.51 -4.22
N ASN A 577 14.90 -41.49 -5.03
CA ASN A 577 15.64 -41.80 -6.25
C ASN A 577 15.28 -40.79 -7.32
N VAL A 578 16.29 -40.36 -8.06
CA VAL A 578 16.13 -39.62 -9.32
C VAL A 578 16.37 -40.63 -10.44
N GLU A 579 15.36 -40.81 -11.24
CA GLU A 579 15.36 -41.81 -12.32
C GLU A 579 15.00 -41.14 -13.65
N TYR A 580 15.55 -41.68 -14.76
CA TYR A 580 15.18 -41.27 -16.10
C TYR A 580 14.65 -42.43 -16.91
N SER A 581 13.93 -42.12 -17.98
CA SER A 581 13.41 -43.03 -18.93
C SER A 581 13.33 -42.43 -20.33
N LEU A 582 13.42 -43.24 -21.38
CA LEU A 582 13.23 -42.79 -22.77
C LEU A 582 11.84 -43.17 -23.32
N ASP A 583 11.15 -44.11 -22.65
CA ASP A 583 9.83 -44.62 -23.05
C ASP A 583 8.73 -44.30 -22.03
N GLY A 584 9.10 -43.84 -20.80
CA GLY A 584 8.18 -43.64 -19.71
C GLY A 584 7.80 -44.90 -18.95
N GLU A 585 8.28 -46.08 -19.35
CA GLU A 585 7.96 -47.36 -18.77
C GLU A 585 9.16 -47.98 -18.06
N LYS A 586 10.32 -47.99 -18.70
CA LYS A 586 11.57 -48.54 -18.14
C LYS A 586 12.40 -47.45 -17.54
N TRP A 587 12.61 -47.56 -16.24
CA TRP A 587 13.29 -46.52 -15.45
C TRP A 587 14.68 -46.94 -15.01
N THR A 588 15.63 -46.07 -15.17
CA THR A 588 17.02 -46.23 -14.71
C THR A 588 17.34 -45.14 -13.68
N GLN A 589 17.79 -45.56 -12.51
CA GLN A 589 18.23 -44.64 -11.46
C GLN A 589 19.54 -43.99 -11.84
N VAL A 590 19.61 -42.65 -11.75
CA VAL A 590 20.82 -41.86 -12.01
C VAL A 590 21.43 -41.31 -10.73
N GLY A 591 20.67 -41.30 -9.66
CA GLY A 591 21.14 -40.91 -8.34
C GLY A 591 20.00 -40.90 -7.31
N ALA A 592 20.29 -40.34 -6.16
CA ALA A 592 19.34 -40.26 -5.08
C ALA A 592 19.61 -39.01 -4.19
N ILE A 593 18.56 -38.42 -3.63
CA ILE A 593 18.63 -37.33 -2.66
C ILE A 593 18.25 -37.91 -1.30
N ALA A 594 19.23 -37.95 -0.39
CA ALA A 594 19.04 -38.37 0.99
C ALA A 594 18.83 -37.13 1.87
N MET A 595 17.66 -37.06 2.51
CA MET A 595 17.27 -35.92 3.35
C MET A 595 17.59 -36.20 4.82
N PRO A 596 18.59 -35.51 5.43
CA PRO A 596 19.09 -35.89 6.76
C PRO A 596 18.13 -35.56 7.90
N GLY A 597 17.22 -34.62 7.69
CA GLY A 597 16.30 -34.14 8.72
C GLY A 597 15.08 -33.44 8.15
N ALA A 598 14.00 -33.36 8.96
CA ALA A 598 12.80 -32.64 8.61
C ALA A 598 13.10 -31.15 8.44
N LYS A 599 12.44 -30.51 7.47
CA LYS A 599 12.55 -29.08 7.15
C LYS A 599 13.96 -28.60 6.75
N ALA A 600 14.83 -29.53 6.37
CA ALA A 600 16.17 -29.24 5.86
C ALA A 600 16.21 -29.52 4.35
N TRP A 601 16.46 -28.49 3.56
CA TRP A 601 16.61 -28.64 2.12
C TRP A 601 17.90 -29.35 1.78
N THR A 602 17.82 -30.30 0.86
CA THR A 602 18.97 -31.07 0.36
C THR A 602 18.95 -31.03 -1.16
N ALA A 603 20.04 -30.51 -1.74
CA ALA A 603 20.21 -30.48 -3.18
C ALA A 603 20.89 -31.75 -3.70
N GLY A 604 20.55 -32.12 -4.94
CA GLY A 604 21.24 -33.15 -5.72
C GLY A 604 21.41 -32.73 -7.17
N GLU A 605 22.55 -33.04 -7.77
CA GLU A 605 22.79 -32.87 -9.21
C GLU A 605 23.28 -34.21 -9.80
N PHE A 606 22.65 -34.62 -10.90
CA PHE A 606 22.89 -35.91 -11.51
C PHE A 606 23.02 -35.76 -13.02
N THR A 607 24.01 -36.44 -13.62
CA THR A 607 24.19 -36.48 -15.07
C THR A 607 23.44 -37.66 -15.62
N LEU A 608 22.59 -37.45 -16.64
CA LEU A 608 21.92 -38.55 -17.32
C LEU A 608 22.90 -39.31 -18.21
N PRO A 609 22.71 -40.63 -18.39
CA PRO A 609 23.49 -41.42 -19.34
C PRO A 609 23.44 -40.88 -20.77
N ALA A 610 24.44 -41.23 -21.55
CA ALA A 610 24.61 -40.71 -22.91
C ALA A 610 23.47 -41.05 -23.88
N ASP A 611 22.71 -42.11 -23.61
CA ASP A 611 21.53 -42.48 -24.39
C ASP A 611 20.37 -41.50 -24.27
N ALA A 612 20.33 -40.70 -23.22
CA ALA A 612 19.40 -39.56 -23.09
C ALA A 612 19.72 -38.37 -24.02
N ASN A 613 20.94 -38.32 -24.59
CA ASN A 613 21.34 -37.26 -25.50
C ASN A 613 20.57 -37.34 -26.82
N ASN A 614 20.23 -36.20 -27.38
CA ASN A 614 19.54 -36.06 -28.67
C ASN A 614 18.20 -36.83 -28.76
N GLN A 615 17.52 -37.04 -27.68
CA GLN A 615 16.22 -37.75 -27.63
C GLN A 615 15.04 -36.76 -27.69
N ALA A 616 14.07 -37.07 -28.52
CA ALA A 616 12.82 -36.30 -28.61
C ALA A 616 11.94 -36.37 -27.34
N ALA A 617 12.17 -37.38 -26.50
CA ALA A 617 11.47 -37.59 -25.27
C ALA A 617 12.40 -38.16 -24.20
N VAL A 618 12.63 -37.40 -23.16
CA VAL A 618 13.33 -37.83 -21.95
C VAL A 618 12.38 -37.59 -20.77
N TYR A 619 12.19 -38.60 -19.96
CA TYR A 619 11.41 -38.50 -18.74
C TYR A 619 12.35 -38.49 -17.54
N VAL A 620 12.03 -37.70 -16.55
CA VAL A 620 12.70 -37.69 -15.24
C VAL A 620 11.66 -37.77 -14.14
N ARG A 621 11.91 -38.57 -13.12
CA ARG A 621 11.05 -38.63 -11.93
C ARG A 621 11.85 -38.69 -10.63
N TRP A 622 11.19 -38.18 -9.58
CA TRP A 622 11.65 -38.23 -8.19
C TRP A 622 10.69 -39.13 -7.41
N ILE A 623 11.14 -40.29 -7.03
CA ILE A 623 10.34 -41.37 -6.44
C ILE A 623 10.96 -41.83 -5.13
N ALA A 624 10.12 -42.14 -4.12
CA ALA A 624 10.58 -42.64 -2.84
C ALA A 624 11.31 -43.99 -2.98
N ASP A 625 12.51 -44.07 -2.40
CA ASP A 625 13.16 -45.35 -2.17
C ASP A 625 12.51 -46.01 -0.95
N LYS A 626 11.56 -46.93 -1.20
CA LYS A 626 10.81 -47.62 -0.18
C LYS A 626 11.65 -48.61 0.66
N THR A 627 12.92 -48.80 0.26
CA THR A 627 13.87 -49.59 1.07
C THR A 627 14.58 -48.76 2.10
N SER A 628 14.54 -47.44 1.94
CA SER A 628 15.09 -46.48 2.92
C SER A 628 14.20 -46.33 4.16
N SER A 629 14.76 -45.82 5.23
CA SER A 629 14.02 -45.58 6.46
C SER A 629 12.99 -44.50 6.29
N VAL A 630 11.86 -44.58 6.99
CA VAL A 630 10.95 -43.45 7.17
C VAL A 630 11.48 -42.61 8.32
N LYS A 631 11.75 -41.32 8.04
CA LYS A 631 12.31 -40.33 9.01
C LYS A 631 11.25 -39.34 9.45
N GLY A 632 11.45 -38.82 10.65
CA GLY A 632 10.57 -37.81 11.23
C GLY A 632 9.47 -38.40 12.11
N THR A 633 8.46 -37.59 12.41
CA THR A 633 7.30 -37.99 13.22
C THR A 633 6.03 -37.71 12.40
N THR A 634 5.09 -38.65 12.46
CA THR A 634 3.80 -38.53 11.77
C THR A 634 3.11 -37.23 12.13
N GLY A 635 2.66 -36.48 11.13
CA GLY A 635 2.02 -35.21 11.27
C GLY A 635 0.83 -35.02 10.34
N THR A 636 0.30 -33.85 10.27
CA THR A 636 -0.85 -33.54 9.41
C THR A 636 -0.49 -33.33 7.94
N ASN A 637 0.79 -33.07 7.65
CA ASN A 637 1.32 -32.78 6.32
C ASN A 637 2.60 -33.60 6.07
N ASP A 638 2.47 -34.93 6.19
CA ASP A 638 3.55 -35.85 5.83
C ASP A 638 3.81 -35.78 4.32
N GLY A 639 5.07 -35.85 3.93
CA GLY A 639 5.45 -35.86 2.53
C GLY A 639 6.62 -34.91 2.23
N ILE A 640 6.79 -34.64 0.97
CA ILE A 640 7.95 -33.95 0.41
C ILE A 640 7.58 -32.63 -0.30
N ALA A 641 8.55 -31.75 -0.35
CA ALA A 641 8.57 -30.61 -1.25
C ALA A 641 9.76 -30.75 -2.23
N LEU A 642 9.58 -30.27 -3.45
CA LEU A 642 10.58 -30.25 -4.50
C LEU A 642 10.73 -28.80 -4.98
N ALA A 643 11.95 -28.29 -5.07
CA ALA A 643 12.26 -26.91 -5.45
C ALA A 643 13.47 -26.85 -6.36
N GLN A 644 13.59 -25.72 -7.05
CA GLN A 644 14.73 -25.38 -7.91
C GLN A 644 15.16 -26.53 -8.82
N ILE A 645 14.27 -26.89 -9.74
CA ILE A 645 14.56 -27.93 -10.72
C ILE A 645 15.21 -27.26 -11.93
N TYR A 646 16.46 -27.64 -12.21
CA TYR A 646 17.18 -27.19 -13.40
C TYR A 646 17.61 -28.40 -14.20
N ILE A 647 17.07 -28.55 -15.40
CA ILE A 647 17.49 -29.54 -16.38
C ILE A 647 18.29 -28.81 -17.44
N THR A 648 19.61 -29.01 -17.39
CA THR A 648 20.59 -28.33 -18.26
C THR A 648 21.20 -29.32 -19.25
N GLY A 649 21.84 -28.85 -20.28
CA GLY A 649 22.57 -29.67 -21.22
C GLY A 649 23.49 -28.77 -22.05
N THR A 650 24.47 -29.36 -22.70
CA THR A 650 25.28 -28.67 -23.69
C THR A 650 24.48 -28.62 -24.98
N ALA A 651 24.14 -27.44 -25.48
CA ALA A 651 23.45 -27.28 -26.74
C ALA A 651 24.33 -27.81 -27.87
N LYS A 652 23.75 -28.67 -28.71
CA LYS A 652 24.44 -29.15 -29.91
C LYS A 652 24.48 -28.03 -30.91
N LEU A 653 25.67 -27.69 -31.33
CA LEU A 653 25.86 -26.78 -32.46
C LEU A 653 25.41 -27.51 -33.72
N PHE A 654 24.35 -27.03 -34.34
CA PHE A 654 23.90 -27.51 -35.65
C PHE A 654 24.46 -26.56 -36.67
N ASP A 655 25.32 -27.08 -37.53
CA ASP A 655 25.84 -26.34 -38.68
C ASP A 655 24.80 -26.41 -39.79
N ASP A 656 24.06 -25.33 -40.00
CA ASP A 656 23.10 -25.22 -41.11
C ASP A 656 23.74 -24.64 -42.39
N GLY A 657 25.04 -24.37 -42.35
CA GLY A 657 25.81 -23.82 -43.48
C GLY A 657 25.44 -22.38 -43.81
N THR A 658 24.69 -21.68 -42.94
CA THR A 658 24.28 -20.30 -43.18
C THR A 658 24.97 -19.34 -42.22
N ALA A 659 25.33 -18.14 -42.73
CA ALA A 659 25.93 -17.11 -41.90
C ALA A 659 24.84 -16.29 -41.21
N PRO A 660 25.11 -15.76 -39.97
CA PRO A 660 24.15 -14.96 -39.25
C PRO A 660 23.74 -13.69 -40.00
N VAL A 661 22.47 -13.37 -39.96
CA VAL A 661 21.89 -12.21 -40.63
C VAL A 661 21.60 -11.10 -39.61
N LEU A 662 22.13 -9.90 -39.88
CA LEU A 662 21.85 -8.72 -39.05
C LEU A 662 20.37 -8.35 -39.16
N GLN A 663 19.65 -8.40 -38.03
CA GLN A 663 18.22 -8.10 -37.92
C GLN A 663 17.98 -6.62 -37.56
N SER A 664 18.80 -6.08 -36.67
CA SER A 664 18.66 -4.69 -36.21
C SER A 664 19.97 -4.12 -35.66
N GLN A 665 20.05 -2.79 -35.65
CA GLN A 665 21.17 -2.08 -35.04
C GLN A 665 20.69 -0.82 -34.31
N VAL A 666 21.40 -0.51 -33.22
CA VAL A 666 21.24 0.73 -32.46
C VAL A 666 22.60 1.43 -32.37
N PRO A 667 22.73 2.72 -32.67
CA PRO A 667 21.72 3.62 -33.24
C PRO A 667 21.20 3.14 -34.62
N ALA A 668 19.97 3.53 -34.96
CA ALA A 668 19.44 3.25 -36.31
C ALA A 668 20.26 3.96 -37.37
N ILE A 669 20.27 3.44 -38.58
CA ILE A 669 20.94 4.06 -39.74
C ILE A 669 20.42 5.49 -39.91
N GLY A 670 21.32 6.47 -39.95
CA GLY A 670 20.99 7.87 -40.12
C GLY A 670 20.35 8.53 -38.89
N ALA A 671 20.33 7.89 -37.72
CA ALA A 671 19.84 8.51 -36.49
C ALA A 671 20.57 9.84 -36.22
N THR A 672 19.83 10.90 -35.80
CA THR A 672 20.36 12.25 -35.59
C THR A 672 20.41 12.67 -34.12
N ASN A 673 20.10 11.78 -33.24
CA ASN A 673 19.97 12.06 -31.78
C ASN A 673 20.78 11.14 -30.89
N ALA A 674 21.78 10.44 -31.43
CA ALA A 674 22.59 9.53 -30.64
C ALA A 674 23.31 10.22 -29.49
N SER A 675 23.48 9.54 -28.36
CA SER A 675 24.19 10.10 -27.22
C SER A 675 25.69 10.26 -27.56
N ALA A 676 26.36 11.25 -26.97
CA ALA A 676 27.83 11.39 -27.08
C ALA A 676 28.60 10.29 -26.31
N ASN A 677 27.92 9.63 -25.36
CA ASN A 677 28.38 8.42 -24.70
C ASN A 677 27.30 7.35 -24.87
N GLY A 678 27.63 6.21 -25.42
CA GLY A 678 26.62 5.21 -25.75
C GLY A 678 27.18 3.87 -26.18
N LYS A 679 26.32 3.10 -26.80
CA LYS A 679 26.66 1.78 -27.31
C LYS A 679 26.15 1.65 -28.74
N ILE A 680 26.88 0.89 -29.55
CA ILE A 680 26.37 0.33 -30.77
C ILE A 680 26.00 -1.11 -30.48
N VAL A 681 24.75 -1.48 -30.76
CA VAL A 681 24.22 -2.83 -30.53
C VAL A 681 23.83 -3.40 -31.90
N LEU A 682 24.40 -4.52 -32.26
CA LEU A 682 24.01 -5.30 -33.41
C LEU A 682 23.27 -6.54 -32.96
N THR A 683 22.07 -6.79 -33.48
CA THR A 683 21.25 -7.97 -33.15
C THR A 683 21.11 -8.84 -34.41
N PHE A 684 21.42 -10.12 -34.27
CA PHE A 684 21.39 -11.11 -35.35
C PHE A 684 20.19 -12.07 -35.18
N ASP A 685 19.86 -12.82 -36.20
CA ASP A 685 18.82 -13.84 -36.21
C ASP A 685 19.16 -15.09 -35.39
N GLU A 686 20.46 -15.31 -35.12
CA GLU A 686 20.99 -16.45 -34.37
C GLU A 686 22.12 -16.06 -33.42
N LYS A 687 22.62 -17.02 -32.62
CA LYS A 687 23.77 -16.81 -31.70
C LYS A 687 25.04 -16.59 -32.52
N VAL A 688 25.78 -15.55 -32.16
CA VAL A 688 26.99 -15.12 -32.87
C VAL A 688 28.22 -15.10 -31.97
N LYS A 689 29.38 -15.16 -32.61
CA LYS A 689 30.69 -14.87 -32.04
C LYS A 689 31.46 -13.91 -32.93
N LEU A 690 32.42 -13.20 -32.36
CA LEU A 690 33.41 -12.46 -33.12
C LEU A 690 34.57 -13.38 -33.48
N THR A 691 35.05 -13.25 -34.72
CA THR A 691 36.26 -13.96 -35.15
C THR A 691 37.49 -13.29 -34.57
N GLU A 692 38.63 -14.00 -34.55
CA GLU A 692 39.89 -13.44 -34.05
C GLU A 692 40.40 -12.21 -34.84
N SER A 693 39.96 -12.06 -36.07
CA SER A 693 40.29 -10.94 -36.93
C SER A 693 39.34 -9.76 -36.83
N ALA A 694 38.30 -9.88 -36.03
CA ALA A 694 37.24 -8.89 -35.93
C ALA A 694 37.73 -7.57 -35.35
N LYS A 695 37.54 -6.48 -36.10
CA LYS A 695 37.87 -5.11 -35.70
C LYS A 695 36.70 -4.21 -36.05
N ALA A 696 36.01 -3.75 -35.03
CA ALA A 696 34.97 -2.75 -35.20
C ALA A 696 35.56 -1.34 -35.02
N THR A 697 35.22 -0.44 -35.89
CA THR A 697 35.68 0.95 -35.80
C THR A 697 34.56 1.96 -35.84
N LEU A 698 34.75 3.10 -35.17
CA LEU A 698 33.91 4.27 -35.27
C LEU A 698 34.77 5.45 -35.73
N ASN A 699 34.53 5.94 -36.96
CA ASN A 699 35.41 6.90 -37.66
C ASN A 699 36.88 6.48 -37.58
N GLY A 700 37.17 5.18 -37.76
CA GLY A 700 38.52 4.64 -37.73
C GLY A 700 39.11 4.38 -36.36
N GLN A 701 38.44 4.74 -35.27
CA GLN A 701 38.84 4.38 -33.91
C GLN A 701 38.28 3.01 -33.56
N GLU A 702 39.15 2.10 -33.12
CA GLU A 702 38.74 0.77 -32.70
C GLU A 702 37.89 0.79 -31.44
N LEU A 703 36.82 0.00 -31.45
CA LEU A 703 35.89 -0.16 -30.32
C LEU A 703 36.08 -1.49 -29.63
N THR A 704 35.93 -1.49 -28.32
CA THR A 704 35.82 -2.73 -27.52
C THR A 704 34.40 -3.30 -27.63
N SER A 705 34.30 -4.63 -27.65
CA SER A 705 33.06 -5.32 -27.84
C SER A 705 32.75 -6.31 -26.72
N THR A 706 31.48 -6.59 -26.55
CA THR A 706 30.96 -7.72 -25.76
C THR A 706 29.94 -8.47 -26.60
N VAL A 707 29.98 -9.81 -26.55
CA VAL A 707 29.04 -10.68 -27.25
C VAL A 707 28.14 -11.36 -26.24
N SER A 708 26.84 -11.34 -26.47
CA SER A 708 25.84 -12.03 -25.64
C SER A 708 24.75 -12.61 -26.51
N GLY A 709 24.75 -13.93 -26.66
CA GLY A 709 23.77 -14.65 -27.45
C GLY A 709 23.72 -14.13 -28.92
N LYS A 710 22.61 -13.52 -29.30
CA LYS A 710 22.37 -12.95 -30.62
C LYS A 710 22.86 -11.52 -30.78
N THR A 711 23.47 -10.92 -29.77
CA THR A 711 23.85 -9.50 -29.80
C THR A 711 25.33 -9.28 -29.62
N ILE A 712 25.85 -8.27 -30.32
CA ILE A 712 27.18 -7.75 -30.14
C ILE A 712 27.07 -6.28 -29.79
N THR A 713 27.71 -5.88 -28.73
CA THR A 713 27.68 -4.50 -28.21
C THR A 713 29.05 -3.88 -28.23
N PHE A 714 29.17 -2.67 -28.78
CA PHE A 714 30.38 -1.87 -28.81
C PHE A 714 30.16 -0.56 -28.06
N ALA A 715 30.93 -0.30 -27.02
CA ALA A 715 30.80 0.92 -26.23
C ALA A 715 31.62 2.06 -26.81
N TYR A 716 31.07 3.28 -26.78
CA TYR A 716 31.79 4.50 -27.17
C TYR A 716 31.54 5.63 -26.15
N LYS A 717 32.55 6.50 -25.98
CA LYS A 717 32.48 7.64 -25.05
C LYS A 717 33.14 8.88 -25.69
N GLY A 718 32.66 10.06 -25.29
CA GLY A 718 33.32 11.33 -25.57
C GLY A 718 33.22 11.80 -27.03
N LEU A 719 32.18 11.35 -27.75
CA LEU A 719 31.92 11.83 -29.10
C LEU A 719 31.57 13.32 -29.13
N SER A 720 31.95 14.03 -30.16
CA SER A 720 31.54 15.41 -30.37
C SER A 720 30.03 15.48 -30.64
N TYR A 721 29.39 16.54 -30.16
CA TYR A 721 27.96 16.77 -30.44
C TYR A 721 27.73 17.21 -31.87
N ALA A 722 26.54 17.00 -32.39
CA ALA A 722 26.10 17.36 -33.75
C ALA A 722 27.07 16.88 -34.82
N THR A 723 27.71 15.74 -34.62
CA THR A 723 28.75 15.19 -35.49
C THR A 723 28.33 13.83 -36.02
N GLU A 724 28.54 13.62 -37.29
CA GLU A 724 28.29 12.32 -37.92
C GLU A 724 29.44 11.35 -37.63
N TYR A 725 29.11 10.14 -37.30
CA TYR A 725 30.01 9.05 -37.03
C TYR A 725 29.62 7.83 -37.87
N THR A 726 30.60 7.20 -38.46
CA THR A 726 30.45 5.98 -39.27
C THR A 726 31.03 4.79 -38.51
N PHE A 727 30.14 3.83 -38.22
CA PHE A 727 30.55 2.51 -37.74
C PHE A 727 30.93 1.61 -38.92
N ALA A 728 31.97 0.81 -38.74
CA ALA A 728 32.37 -0.20 -39.70
C ALA A 728 32.87 -1.47 -39.01
N LEU A 729 32.39 -2.60 -39.51
CA LEU A 729 32.81 -3.95 -39.12
C LEU A 729 32.92 -4.79 -40.40
N ALA A 730 34.11 -5.31 -40.70
CA ALA A 730 34.39 -5.98 -41.96
C ALA A 730 33.67 -7.34 -42.11
N ALA A 731 33.47 -7.75 -43.35
CA ALA A 731 33.06 -9.12 -43.69
C ALA A 731 33.98 -10.14 -43.01
N GLY A 732 33.43 -11.25 -42.59
CA GLY A 732 34.18 -12.29 -41.84
C GLY A 732 34.42 -11.99 -40.37
N SER A 733 34.01 -10.80 -39.86
CA SER A 733 34.20 -10.44 -38.44
C SER A 733 33.20 -11.09 -37.49
N VAL A 734 32.01 -11.44 -37.95
CA VAL A 734 30.97 -12.10 -37.19
C VAL A 734 30.70 -13.46 -37.79
N ALA A 735 30.67 -14.48 -36.97
CA ALA A 735 30.27 -15.82 -37.36
C ALA A 735 29.22 -16.36 -36.41
N ASP A 736 28.46 -17.36 -36.86
CA ASP A 736 27.70 -18.22 -35.99
C ASP A 736 28.63 -19.09 -35.11
N LEU A 737 28.08 -19.90 -34.26
CA LEU A 737 28.86 -20.75 -33.35
C LEU A 737 29.57 -21.91 -34.10
N THR A 738 29.18 -22.19 -35.37
CA THR A 738 29.73 -23.24 -36.26
C THR A 738 30.71 -22.70 -37.31
N ASP A 739 31.12 -21.43 -37.16
CA ASP A 739 32.11 -20.74 -37.99
C ASP A 739 31.61 -20.25 -39.36
N ASN A 740 30.28 -20.24 -39.61
CA ASN A 740 29.72 -19.59 -40.79
C ASN A 740 29.78 -18.08 -40.63
N ALA A 741 30.65 -17.41 -41.32
CA ALA A 741 30.91 -15.97 -41.16
C ALA A 741 30.11 -15.10 -42.14
N ILE A 742 29.71 -13.90 -41.71
CA ILE A 742 29.06 -12.90 -42.57
C ILE A 742 29.94 -12.58 -43.78
N GLN A 743 29.31 -12.46 -44.94
CA GLN A 743 30.02 -12.24 -46.21
C GLN A 743 30.11 -10.78 -46.65
N SER A 744 29.46 -9.87 -45.90
CA SER A 744 29.41 -8.46 -46.22
C SER A 744 29.81 -7.60 -45.04
N ASP A 745 30.38 -6.44 -45.31
CA ASP A 745 30.67 -5.45 -44.28
C ASP A 745 29.39 -4.91 -43.65
N ILE A 746 29.42 -4.68 -42.36
CA ILE A 746 28.38 -3.95 -41.63
C ILE A 746 28.86 -2.51 -41.44
N THR A 747 28.29 -1.59 -42.25
CA THR A 747 28.65 -0.18 -42.21
C THR A 747 27.41 0.69 -42.14
N PHE A 748 27.35 1.63 -41.21
CA PHE A 748 26.29 2.63 -41.11
C PHE A 748 26.74 3.87 -40.37
N SER A 749 26.05 5.00 -40.63
CA SER A 749 26.33 6.26 -39.94
C SER A 749 25.19 6.69 -39.07
N PHE A 750 25.51 7.45 -38.02
CA PHE A 750 24.57 8.17 -37.17
C PHE A 750 25.15 9.50 -36.72
N THR A 751 24.31 10.48 -36.40
CA THR A 751 24.73 11.79 -35.90
C THR A 751 24.42 11.89 -34.42
N THR A 752 25.35 12.39 -33.64
CA THR A 752 25.14 12.67 -32.24
C THR A 752 24.19 13.85 -32.05
N LYS A 753 23.42 13.83 -31.00
CA LYS A 753 22.52 14.93 -30.64
C LYS A 753 23.27 16.26 -30.53
N GLU A 754 22.56 17.33 -30.74
CA GLU A 754 23.08 18.66 -30.46
C GLU A 754 23.57 18.79 -29.04
N LYS A 755 24.58 19.63 -28.82
CA LYS A 755 25.03 19.95 -27.48
C LYS A 755 23.84 20.50 -26.69
N PRO A 756 23.50 19.90 -25.56
CA PRO A 756 22.43 20.45 -24.73
C PRO A 756 22.69 21.92 -24.51
N ALA A 757 21.70 22.76 -24.85
CA ALA A 757 21.76 24.16 -24.45
C ALA A 757 21.98 24.19 -22.95
N VAL A 758 23.03 24.85 -22.50
CA VAL A 758 23.24 25.06 -21.05
C VAL A 758 21.94 25.66 -20.56
N ALA A 759 21.26 24.95 -19.66
CA ALA A 759 20.01 25.44 -19.10
C ALA A 759 20.30 26.86 -18.58
N LYS A 760 19.61 27.85 -19.17
CA LYS A 760 19.79 29.22 -18.76
C LYS A 760 19.51 29.29 -17.28
N ALA A 761 20.45 29.77 -16.48
CA ALA A 761 20.27 29.84 -15.04
C ALA A 761 18.90 30.43 -14.74
N LEU A 762 18.15 29.78 -13.86
CA LEU A 762 16.80 30.21 -13.48
C LEU A 762 16.79 31.69 -13.04
N TYR A 763 17.91 32.12 -12.46
CA TYR A 763 18.16 33.48 -12.01
C TYR A 763 19.43 34.03 -12.67
N ASP A 764 19.42 35.31 -12.99
CA ASP A 764 20.55 35.97 -13.62
C ASP A 764 21.63 36.36 -12.58
N PHE A 765 21.23 36.52 -11.31
CA PHE A 765 22.11 36.76 -10.19
C PHE A 765 21.54 36.15 -8.89
N ILE A 766 22.37 35.51 -8.10
CA ILE A 766 21.99 34.90 -6.82
C ILE A 766 22.79 35.53 -5.69
N VAL A 767 22.10 36.13 -4.73
CA VAL A 767 22.70 36.76 -3.54
C VAL A 767 22.66 35.74 -2.39
N PRO A 768 23.76 35.48 -1.67
CA PRO A 768 25.11 36.10 -1.80
C PRO A 768 26.03 35.34 -2.77
N THR A 769 25.56 34.28 -3.45
CA THR A 769 26.41 33.35 -4.21
C THR A 769 27.23 34.06 -5.31
N ASN A 770 26.59 35.00 -6.04
CA ASN A 770 27.23 35.74 -7.12
C ASN A 770 27.74 37.12 -6.68
N GLY A 771 27.48 37.51 -5.45
CA GLY A 771 27.84 38.77 -4.87
C GLY A 771 26.76 39.40 -3.99
N THR A 772 26.95 40.65 -3.57
CA THR A 772 26.01 41.40 -2.74
C THR A 772 24.75 41.83 -3.51
N PHE A 773 23.71 42.20 -2.78
CA PHE A 773 22.49 42.78 -3.39
C PHE A 773 22.76 44.05 -4.21
N THR A 774 23.66 44.90 -3.74
CA THR A 774 24.07 46.12 -4.47
C THR A 774 24.77 45.78 -5.79
N GLU A 775 25.63 44.75 -5.79
CA GLU A 775 26.28 44.26 -7.00
C GLU A 775 25.28 43.62 -7.98
N ALA A 776 24.26 42.94 -7.46
CA ALA A 776 23.19 42.42 -8.28
C ALA A 776 22.41 43.51 -9.03
N LEU A 777 22.10 44.61 -8.34
CA LEU A 777 21.45 45.78 -8.96
C LEU A 777 22.34 46.49 -9.97
N ALA A 778 23.64 46.61 -9.66
CA ALA A 778 24.64 47.14 -10.59
C ALA A 778 24.77 46.30 -11.85
N ALA A 779 24.76 44.95 -11.69
CA ALA A 779 24.79 44.04 -12.81
C ALA A 779 23.52 44.15 -13.69
N ALA A 780 22.36 44.28 -13.05
CA ALA A 780 21.10 44.53 -13.74
C ALA A 780 21.13 45.85 -14.56
N ALA A 781 21.72 46.91 -14.02
CA ALA A 781 21.84 48.20 -14.70
C ALA A 781 22.82 48.18 -15.87
N LYS A 782 23.90 47.39 -15.76
CA LYS A 782 24.96 47.30 -16.79
C LYS A 782 24.65 46.29 -17.92
N ARG A 783 23.53 45.54 -17.87
CA ARG A 783 23.21 44.58 -18.87
C ARG A 783 22.99 45.19 -20.25
N ALA A 784 23.42 44.51 -21.30
CA ALA A 784 23.38 45.05 -22.67
C ALA A 784 21.95 45.25 -23.19
N ASP A 785 20.96 44.49 -22.69
CA ASP A 785 19.56 44.56 -23.14
C ASP A 785 18.63 44.70 -21.95
N THR A 786 18.19 45.92 -21.68
CA THR A 786 17.26 46.25 -20.60
C THR A 786 15.81 45.93 -20.88
N SER A 787 15.45 45.54 -22.09
CA SER A 787 14.11 45.03 -22.44
C SER A 787 13.86 43.63 -21.90
N LYS A 788 14.90 42.87 -21.68
CA LYS A 788 14.81 41.50 -21.09
C LYS A 788 14.77 41.59 -19.59
N ARG A 789 13.97 40.69 -19.01
CA ARG A 789 13.85 40.53 -17.56
C ARG A 789 15.16 40.04 -16.96
N PHE A 790 15.64 40.73 -15.90
CA PHE A 790 16.79 40.32 -15.09
C PHE A 790 16.27 39.87 -13.72
N ARG A 791 16.56 38.61 -13.35
CA ARG A 791 16.04 37.96 -12.13
C ARG A 791 17.14 37.86 -11.09
N ILE A 792 16.93 38.51 -9.95
CA ILE A 792 17.80 38.43 -8.80
C ILE A 792 17.12 37.56 -7.76
N PHE A 793 17.78 36.47 -7.36
CA PHE A 793 17.31 35.60 -6.27
C PHE A 793 18.11 35.94 -5.02
N ILE A 794 17.42 36.16 -3.91
CA ILE A 794 18.02 36.42 -2.60
C ILE A 794 17.74 35.22 -1.72
N LYS A 795 18.80 34.47 -1.37
CA LYS A 795 18.71 33.39 -0.42
C LYS A 795 18.40 33.93 0.97
N GLN A 796 17.80 33.09 1.81
CA GLN A 796 17.55 33.42 3.22
C GLN A 796 18.82 33.94 3.91
N GLY A 797 18.75 35.07 4.62
CA GLY A 797 19.86 35.67 5.33
C GLY A 797 19.67 37.17 5.62
N ASP A 798 20.54 37.70 6.45
CA ASP A 798 20.56 39.12 6.79
C ASP A 798 21.47 39.86 5.82
N TYR A 799 20.93 40.78 5.04
CA TYR A 799 21.68 41.55 4.05
C TYR A 799 21.67 43.04 4.41
N LYS A 800 22.85 43.62 4.60
CA LYS A 800 22.99 45.02 4.87
C LYS A 800 22.94 45.83 3.57
N ILE A 801 21.97 46.72 3.46
CA ILE A 801 21.91 47.69 2.38
C ILE A 801 22.62 48.95 2.90
N PRO A 802 23.67 49.43 2.19
CA PRO A 802 24.38 50.66 2.62
C PRO A 802 23.43 51.85 2.70
N ALA A 803 23.48 52.57 3.79
CA ALA A 803 22.77 53.83 3.93
C ALA A 803 23.50 54.94 3.19
N ASN A 804 22.73 55.84 2.60
CA ASN A 804 23.32 57.09 2.02
C ASN A 804 23.39 58.20 3.09
N PRO A 805 24.58 58.55 3.57
CA PRO A 805 24.71 59.51 4.63
C PRO A 805 24.28 60.94 4.20
N ASN A 806 24.16 61.17 2.88
CA ASN A 806 23.79 62.45 2.31
C ASN A 806 22.28 62.55 2.00
N SER A 807 21.49 61.58 2.31
CA SER A 807 20.05 61.61 2.07
C SER A 807 19.31 61.06 3.28
N MET A 808 18.45 61.87 3.87
CA MET A 808 17.65 61.51 5.04
C MET A 808 16.17 61.38 4.65
N VAL A 809 15.49 60.41 5.24
CA VAL A 809 14.06 60.23 5.12
C VAL A 809 13.42 60.29 6.50
N THR A 810 12.22 60.85 6.58
CA THR A 810 11.45 60.88 7.83
C THR A 810 10.69 59.56 7.99
N GLY A 811 10.98 58.81 9.05
CA GLY A 811 10.23 57.61 9.42
C GLY A 811 8.82 57.90 9.92
N ILE A 812 8.02 56.84 10.07
CA ILE A 812 6.64 56.91 10.61
C ILE A 812 6.63 57.49 12.03
N ASP A 813 7.73 57.34 12.77
CA ASP A 813 7.93 57.88 14.12
C ASP A 813 8.35 59.37 14.15
N GLY A 814 8.40 60.01 12.99
CA GLY A 814 8.80 61.39 12.83
C GLY A 814 10.31 61.64 12.92
N LYS A 815 11.15 60.62 13.08
CA LYS A 815 12.61 60.75 13.13
C LYS A 815 13.23 60.68 11.75
N GLN A 816 14.41 61.32 11.63
CA GLN A 816 15.22 61.29 10.40
C GLN A 816 16.13 60.05 10.41
N TYR A 817 16.06 59.29 9.34
CA TYR A 817 16.92 58.14 9.09
C TYR A 817 17.71 58.32 7.81
N PRO A 818 18.96 57.84 7.72
CA PRO A 818 19.66 57.79 6.44
C PRO A 818 18.88 56.94 5.44
N SER A 819 18.62 57.51 4.25
CA SER A 819 17.91 56.71 3.22
C SER A 819 18.78 55.56 2.76
N ALA A 820 18.17 54.43 2.52
CA ALA A 820 18.86 53.36 1.81
C ALA A 820 19.14 53.78 0.38
N THR A 821 20.39 53.71 -0.05
CA THR A 821 20.85 54.24 -1.35
C THR A 821 20.63 53.35 -2.53
N THR A 822 19.83 52.31 -2.40
CA THR A 822 19.66 51.34 -3.48
C THR A 822 18.43 51.71 -4.27
N TYR A 823 18.61 52.54 -5.33
CA TYR A 823 17.53 52.83 -6.28
C TYR A 823 17.51 51.74 -7.36
N MET A 824 16.35 51.19 -7.58
CA MET A 824 16.12 50.30 -8.71
C MET A 824 15.56 51.11 -9.88
N ASN A 825 16.43 51.82 -10.60
CA ASN A 825 16.04 52.64 -11.74
C ASN A 825 16.06 51.88 -13.06
N THR A 826 16.36 50.59 -13.01
CA THR A 826 16.51 49.78 -14.20
C THR A 826 15.19 49.03 -14.47
N PRO A 827 14.58 49.15 -15.67
CA PRO A 827 13.35 48.48 -15.97
C PRO A 827 13.56 46.94 -16.05
N ASN A 828 12.49 46.18 -15.92
CA ASN A 828 12.46 44.73 -16.08
C ASN A 828 13.40 43.96 -15.13
N VAL A 829 13.55 44.40 -13.90
CA VAL A 829 14.24 43.65 -12.83
C VAL A 829 13.21 43.02 -11.91
N SER A 830 13.36 41.75 -11.63
CA SER A 830 12.58 41.02 -10.62
C SER A 830 13.50 40.61 -9.48
N ILE A 831 13.07 40.90 -8.26
CA ILE A 831 13.74 40.49 -7.03
C ILE A 831 12.85 39.39 -6.41
N ILE A 832 13.42 38.24 -6.14
CA ILE A 832 12.74 37.06 -5.64
C ILE A 832 13.47 36.64 -4.37
N GLY A 833 12.79 36.61 -3.25
CA GLY A 833 13.31 36.07 -1.99
C GLY A 833 12.99 34.61 -1.84
N GLU A 834 13.78 33.90 -1.04
CA GLU A 834 13.53 32.52 -0.62
C GLU A 834 12.38 32.50 0.38
#